data_bbe5bcca2e41d1c9917299b60d4b3afb
#
_entry.id   bbe5bcca2e41d1c9917299b60d4b3afb
#
_cell.length_a   1.000
_cell.length_b   1.000
_cell.length_c   1.000
_cell.angle_alpha   90.00
_cell.angle_beta   90.00
_cell.angle_gamma   90.00
#
_symmetry.space_group_name_H-M   'P 1'
#
loop_
_entity.id
_entity.type
_entity.pdbx_description
1 polymer ?
#
loop_
_entity_poly.entity_id
_entity_poly.type
_entity_poly.pdbx_seq_one_letter_code
_entity_poly.pdbx_strand_id
1 'polypeptide(L)'
;MIRNITIIILLVSTSLSSQDVLWPTRLGKFYSSNFGENRDDHFHMGLDIKTGGKIGIEVLAIEDGYISRIRSDYNGYGKAVYQRTNSGHEVVYGHLESFIPVIEKIWKLQQAKRQSYNVDTQFSPRDFQIKKGDLIGFSGNTGNSFAPHIHLEYRSSKSEPLNPLIMAFELEDNTRPIAKKLAVIPISQQALVNASPLPQIYPLFRDKSGIYHFADTLSVFGEFGFAIQAMDKRQGTNNIYQFHRIELFIDGQKEFELEYNKIPFKQGKFAKTIIQYDLERQNEGEFQKLYRLPEHKKISIHTTDHSGILGLAPGVHNVIINIIDAFGNKTVVKGVVAGTFPMTLEAEEVYRDKKMITLALIPRRGGLPIRDAIVYSFTPYGFADQKLDFIKSEKVKKDFHITLPISSIQDRILQIIGINQLGGMVNPYHWDDIKTKITALDVNPDLKISSTEHGLFFQITLDHFVKKTDAILKLANDNTFMSYSMSQIQPCVYITDKLSHDVVRNMKYIDIEIKSGDLSRQTRFHYNLKEVGPGRESYIFSNDRNCSMKTLPGTFYQENIVWINEVKEFAPIKKGFKLSPVYQLQPYDLAIKGKFQVGIRYDKELAEHSNLGIYYYNSKKEKWIYSASENNRRKLILTSVMETMDAITIIQDLDSPIINNIFPGNGGRYYAQDLNKISIQVDDYLSGIESNESSFSLLLNEKNIYPSFQPIKKTISYNLDSPLNKGSHKIEFTVRDRMKNESSTTIYFTVI
;
A
#
# COMPACT_ATOMS: atom_id res chain seq x y z
N MET A 1 59.27 44.87 -9.79
CA MET A 1 59.26 43.91 -8.68
C MET A 1 57.81 43.68 -8.23
N ILE A 2 57.19 42.64 -8.72
CA ILE A 2 55.82 42.24 -8.33
C ILE A 2 55.98 41.02 -7.41
N ARG A 3 55.68 41.15 -6.14
CA ARG A 3 55.71 40.07 -5.14
C ARG A 3 54.44 39.23 -5.29
N ASN A 4 54.57 37.98 -5.74
CA ASN A 4 53.54 36.98 -5.69
C ASN A 4 53.29 36.57 -4.24
N ILE A 5 52.07 36.83 -3.73
CA ILE A 5 51.59 36.31 -2.44
C ILE A 5 50.84 35.01 -2.75
N THR A 6 51.45 33.90 -2.43
CA THR A 6 50.78 32.57 -2.46
C THR A 6 49.94 32.42 -1.19
N ILE A 7 48.62 32.47 -1.34
CA ILE A 7 47.66 32.16 -0.26
C ILE A 7 47.54 30.63 -0.17
N ILE A 8 48.13 30.05 0.87
CA ILE A 8 47.90 28.63 1.23
C ILE A 8 46.55 28.56 1.95
N ILE A 9 45.54 28.10 1.25
CA ILE A 9 44.24 27.72 1.87
C ILE A 9 44.45 26.38 2.58
N LEU A 10 44.58 26.43 3.90
CA LEU A 10 44.48 25.20 4.77
C LEU A 10 43.03 24.73 4.74
N LEU A 11 42.74 23.72 3.95
CA LEU A 11 41.52 22.93 4.08
C LEU A 11 41.61 22.15 5.41
N VAL A 12 41.03 22.72 6.46
CA VAL A 12 40.72 21.97 7.67
C VAL A 12 39.61 21.01 7.32
N SER A 13 39.95 19.78 6.94
CA SER A 13 39.03 18.65 6.95
C SER A 13 38.64 18.42 8.40
N THR A 14 37.48 18.95 8.82
CA THR A 14 36.82 18.46 10.02
C THR A 14 36.41 17.02 9.69
N SER A 15 37.26 16.07 10.07
CA SER A 15 36.81 14.69 10.24
C SER A 15 35.67 14.75 11.24
N LEU A 16 34.45 14.57 10.80
CA LEU A 16 33.36 14.11 11.66
C LEU A 16 33.89 12.82 12.29
N SER A 17 34.29 12.90 13.56
CA SER A 17 34.61 11.71 14.32
C SER A 17 33.35 10.86 14.28
N SER A 18 33.42 9.66 13.71
CA SER A 18 32.35 8.68 13.82
C SER A 18 32.04 8.56 15.31
N GLN A 19 30.80 8.85 15.69
CA GLN A 19 30.39 8.64 17.07
C GLN A 19 30.54 7.14 17.32
N ASP A 20 31.36 6.77 18.33
CA ASP A 20 31.56 5.39 18.74
C ASP A 20 30.28 4.87 19.44
N VAL A 21 29.24 4.57 18.62
CA VAL A 21 27.92 4.13 19.08
C VAL A 21 27.94 2.59 19.21
N LEU A 22 27.55 2.09 20.37
CA LEU A 22 27.50 0.67 20.65
C LEU A 22 26.26 0.01 20.05
N TRP A 23 26.42 -1.18 19.48
CA TRP A 23 25.25 -2.01 19.15
C TRP A 23 24.53 -2.46 20.44
N PRO A 24 23.18 -2.36 20.55
CA PRO A 24 22.46 -2.45 21.82
C PRO A 24 22.34 -3.89 22.39
N THR A 25 22.92 -4.88 21.75
CA THR A 25 22.98 -6.27 22.25
C THR A 25 24.36 -6.89 22.06
N ARG A 26 24.65 -7.94 22.84
CA ARG A 26 25.88 -8.75 22.66
C ARG A 26 25.71 -9.83 21.58
N LEU A 27 24.57 -9.87 20.87
CA LEU A 27 24.32 -10.76 19.75
C LEU A 27 24.93 -10.18 18.46
N GLY A 28 24.88 -10.95 17.37
CA GLY A 28 25.32 -10.49 16.06
C GLY A 28 24.53 -9.24 15.61
N LYS A 29 25.18 -8.36 14.85
CA LYS A 29 24.63 -7.09 14.37
C LYS A 29 23.61 -7.30 13.23
N PHE A 30 22.48 -7.97 13.53
CA PHE A 30 21.41 -8.26 12.60
C PHE A 30 20.13 -7.50 12.96
N TYR A 31 19.39 -7.08 11.93
CA TYR A 31 18.06 -6.45 12.06
C TYR A 31 17.07 -7.14 11.12
N SER A 32 15.79 -6.95 11.36
CA SER A 32 14.69 -7.53 10.56
C SER A 32 13.98 -6.52 9.70
N SER A 33 14.09 -5.23 10.04
CA SER A 33 13.43 -4.11 9.36
C SER A 33 14.27 -2.85 9.57
N ASN A 34 14.29 -1.96 8.58
CA ASN A 34 15.07 -0.73 8.62
C ASN A 34 14.23 0.53 8.48
N PHE A 35 14.91 1.69 8.60
CA PHE A 35 14.29 3.00 8.53
C PHE A 35 13.70 3.29 7.15
N GLY A 36 12.49 3.88 7.12
CA GLY A 36 11.82 4.30 5.90
C GLY A 36 10.96 3.24 5.23
N GLU A 37 10.91 1.99 5.72
CA GLU A 37 9.94 1.00 5.22
C GLU A 37 8.52 1.52 5.32
N ASN A 38 7.72 1.27 4.28
CA ASN A 38 6.31 1.61 4.29
C ASN A 38 5.52 0.65 5.18
N ARG A 39 4.70 1.20 6.08
CA ARG A 39 3.86 0.47 7.04
C ARG A 39 2.39 0.87 6.86
N ASP A 40 1.82 0.60 5.67
CA ASP A 40 0.45 0.93 5.28
C ASP A 40 0.08 2.43 5.46
N ASP A 41 0.16 3.00 6.66
CA ASP A 41 -0.24 4.38 6.98
C ASP A 41 0.89 5.29 7.47
N HIS A 42 2.10 4.73 7.69
CA HIS A 42 3.26 5.48 8.14
C HIS A 42 4.58 4.83 7.71
N PHE A 43 5.70 5.53 7.90
CA PHE A 43 7.03 4.97 7.71
C PHE A 43 7.51 4.28 8.98
N HIS A 44 8.28 3.22 8.84
CA HIS A 44 9.07 2.67 9.94
C HIS A 44 10.14 3.69 10.36
N MET A 45 10.10 4.16 11.61
CA MET A 45 10.92 5.27 12.10
C MET A 45 12.19 4.83 12.83
N GLY A 46 12.52 3.54 12.75
CA GLY A 46 13.64 2.95 13.49
C GLY A 46 14.32 1.79 12.80
N LEU A 47 14.95 0.98 13.62
CA LEU A 47 15.66 -0.25 13.25
C LEU A 47 15.16 -1.39 14.15
N ASP A 48 14.63 -2.47 13.59
CA ASP A 48 14.16 -3.64 14.35
C ASP A 48 15.30 -4.65 14.53
N ILE A 49 15.97 -4.59 15.66
CA ILE A 49 17.17 -5.36 15.97
C ILE A 49 16.80 -6.78 16.41
N LYS A 50 17.38 -7.78 15.77
CA LYS A 50 17.09 -9.19 16.04
C LYS A 50 17.64 -9.63 17.41
N THR A 51 16.80 -10.39 18.13
CA THR A 51 17.14 -11.03 19.40
C THR A 51 17.17 -12.57 19.30
N GLY A 52 17.26 -13.08 18.06
CA GLY A 52 17.19 -14.53 17.80
C GLY A 52 15.81 -15.13 18.11
N GLY A 53 14.75 -14.31 18.10
CA GLY A 53 13.37 -14.71 18.43
C GLY A 53 13.18 -14.97 19.94
N LYS A 54 14.09 -14.49 20.79
CA LYS A 54 14.07 -14.70 22.25
C LYS A 54 13.71 -13.41 22.98
N ILE A 55 12.94 -13.54 24.04
CA ILE A 55 12.73 -12.51 25.06
C ILE A 55 13.83 -12.62 26.13
N GLY A 56 14.06 -11.57 26.90
CA GLY A 56 15.02 -11.56 28.02
C GLY A 56 16.47 -11.36 27.61
N ILE A 57 16.77 -10.98 26.36
CA ILE A 57 18.12 -10.58 25.95
C ILE A 57 18.44 -9.22 26.52
N GLU A 58 19.63 -9.05 27.09
CA GLU A 58 20.14 -7.78 27.63
C GLU A 58 20.09 -6.67 26.54
N VAL A 59 19.51 -5.53 26.89
CA VAL A 59 19.48 -4.33 26.07
C VAL A 59 20.40 -3.28 26.70
N LEU A 60 21.41 -2.86 25.94
CA LEU A 60 22.48 -1.99 26.41
C LEU A 60 22.30 -0.56 25.91
N ALA A 61 22.68 0.43 26.73
CA ALA A 61 22.77 1.81 26.31
C ALA A 61 23.79 1.99 25.19
N ILE A 62 23.40 2.61 24.07
CA ILE A 62 24.27 2.77 22.89
C ILE A 62 25.28 3.91 23.04
N GLU A 63 25.02 4.89 23.92
CA GLU A 63 25.85 6.06 24.23
C GLU A 63 25.76 6.41 25.73
N ASP A 64 26.67 7.26 26.20
CA ASP A 64 26.57 7.90 27.51
C ASP A 64 25.36 8.87 27.57
N GLY A 65 24.73 8.97 28.73
CA GLY A 65 23.61 9.90 28.92
C GLY A 65 22.78 9.58 30.16
N TYR A 66 21.46 9.72 30.08
CA TYR A 66 20.54 9.37 31.16
C TYR A 66 19.20 8.84 30.62
N ILE A 67 18.51 8.02 31.41
CA ILE A 67 17.15 7.59 31.11
C ILE A 67 16.21 8.76 31.43
N SER A 68 15.58 9.32 30.40
CA SER A 68 14.71 10.50 30.52
C SER A 68 13.25 10.15 30.72
N ARG A 69 12.82 8.94 30.27
CA ARG A 69 11.42 8.54 30.30
C ARG A 69 11.28 7.04 30.18
N ILE A 70 10.29 6.47 30.81
CA ILE A 70 9.77 5.14 30.57
C ILE A 70 8.30 5.19 30.19
N ARG A 71 7.88 4.28 29.33
CA ARG A 71 6.50 4.14 28.92
C ARG A 71 6.11 2.67 28.82
N SER A 72 4.86 2.34 29.19
CA SER A 72 4.19 1.11 28.81
C SER A 72 2.84 1.41 28.21
N ASP A 73 2.47 0.66 27.17
CA ASP A 73 1.20 0.78 26.45
C ASP A 73 0.85 -0.61 25.88
N TYR A 74 -0.43 -0.91 25.71
CA TYR A 74 -0.86 -2.13 25.04
C TYR A 74 -0.52 -2.14 23.55
N ASN A 75 -0.38 -0.96 22.94
CA ASN A 75 -0.10 -0.75 21.53
C ASN A 75 1.26 -0.06 21.31
N GLY A 76 1.59 0.22 20.05
CA GLY A 76 2.80 0.95 19.68
C GLY A 76 4.06 0.25 20.21
N TYR A 77 4.93 0.98 20.92
CA TYR A 77 6.19 0.45 21.44
C TYR A 77 6.07 -0.54 22.60
N GLY A 78 4.87 -0.77 23.16
CA GLY A 78 4.73 -1.56 24.38
C GLY A 78 5.49 -0.93 25.55
N LYS A 79 6.37 -1.72 26.22
CA LYS A 79 7.33 -1.16 27.18
C LYS A 79 8.50 -0.52 26.43
N ALA A 80 8.81 0.72 26.75
CA ALA A 80 9.89 1.48 26.12
C ALA A 80 10.68 2.32 27.12
N VAL A 81 12.00 2.41 26.87
CA VAL A 81 12.93 3.31 27.53
C VAL A 81 13.37 4.39 26.57
N TYR A 82 13.39 5.64 27.05
CA TYR A 82 13.91 6.79 26.31
C TYR A 82 15.20 7.25 27.00
N GLN A 83 16.28 7.28 26.25
CA GLN A 83 17.58 7.77 26.66
C GLN A 83 17.83 9.14 26.02
N ARG A 84 18.26 10.12 26.81
CA ARG A 84 18.91 11.35 26.30
C ARG A 84 20.42 11.14 26.34
N THR A 85 21.07 11.24 25.20
CA THR A 85 22.53 11.06 25.09
C THR A 85 23.28 12.36 25.37
N ASN A 86 24.54 12.26 25.77
CA ASN A 86 25.41 13.41 25.95
C ASN A 86 25.73 14.11 24.62
N SER A 87 25.62 13.40 23.48
CA SER A 87 25.74 13.96 22.14
C SER A 87 24.52 14.78 21.71
N GLY A 88 23.47 14.82 22.55
CA GLY A 88 22.24 15.61 22.32
C GLY A 88 21.14 14.88 21.56
N HIS A 89 21.29 13.58 21.29
CA HIS A 89 20.27 12.76 20.64
C HIS A 89 19.27 12.16 21.65
N GLU A 90 18.14 11.65 21.14
CA GLU A 90 17.23 10.80 21.89
C GLU A 90 17.21 9.41 21.27
N VAL A 91 17.38 8.39 22.10
CA VAL A 91 17.28 6.98 21.68
C VAL A 91 16.07 6.36 22.34
N VAL A 92 15.26 5.64 21.55
CA VAL A 92 14.10 4.90 22.07
C VAL A 92 14.35 3.39 21.87
N TYR A 93 14.16 2.63 22.94
CA TYR A 93 14.24 1.17 22.94
C TYR A 93 12.85 0.61 23.23
N GLY A 94 12.18 0.09 22.22
CA GLY A 94 10.81 -0.39 22.30
C GLY A 94 10.70 -1.90 22.39
N HIS A 95 9.49 -2.39 22.62
CA HIS A 95 9.07 -3.78 22.73
C HIS A 95 9.74 -4.58 23.85
N LEU A 96 10.20 -3.90 24.91
CA LEU A 96 10.88 -4.53 26.01
C LEU A 96 9.97 -5.48 26.81
N GLU A 97 10.54 -6.54 27.36
CA GLU A 97 9.88 -7.43 28.32
C GLU A 97 9.85 -6.80 29.72
N SER A 98 11.00 -6.27 30.15
CA SER A 98 11.16 -5.63 31.44
C SER A 98 12.23 -4.55 31.43
N PHE A 99 12.12 -3.61 32.34
CA PHE A 99 13.14 -2.64 32.66
C PHE A 99 14.19 -3.22 33.61
N ILE A 100 15.25 -2.47 33.89
CA ILE A 100 16.18 -2.84 35.00
C ILE A 100 15.42 -2.82 36.33
N PRO A 101 15.86 -3.59 37.34
CA PRO A 101 15.08 -3.82 38.57
C PRO A 101 14.62 -2.55 39.29
N VAL A 102 15.47 -1.53 39.37
CA VAL A 102 15.11 -0.26 40.02
C VAL A 102 14.00 0.48 39.29
N ILE A 103 14.03 0.50 37.98
CA ILE A 103 13.01 1.14 37.13
C ILE A 103 11.74 0.29 37.09
N GLU A 104 11.87 -1.04 37.02
CA GLU A 104 10.72 -1.96 37.07
C GLU A 104 9.89 -1.76 38.36
N LYS A 105 10.58 -1.56 39.49
CA LYS A 105 9.89 -1.26 40.76
C LYS A 105 9.10 0.07 40.67
N ILE A 106 9.67 1.11 40.10
CA ILE A 106 9.00 2.41 39.92
C ILE A 106 7.79 2.22 38.99
N TRP A 107 7.97 1.52 37.90
CA TRP A 107 6.89 1.25 36.95
C TRP A 107 5.71 0.50 37.59
N LYS A 108 5.96 -0.52 38.39
CA LYS A 108 4.90 -1.26 39.13
C LYS A 108 4.18 -0.39 40.14
N LEU A 109 4.89 0.47 40.87
CA LEU A 109 4.25 1.44 41.75
C LEU A 109 3.32 2.40 40.99
N GLN A 110 3.72 2.84 39.80
CA GLN A 110 2.87 3.68 38.96
C GLN A 110 1.66 2.92 38.41
N GLN A 111 1.81 1.64 38.03
CA GLN A 111 0.68 0.79 37.65
C GLN A 111 -0.35 0.66 38.77
N ALA A 112 0.11 0.32 39.99
CA ALA A 112 -0.75 0.19 41.15
C ALA A 112 -1.50 1.50 41.48
N LYS A 113 -0.78 2.65 41.39
CA LYS A 113 -1.38 3.97 41.63
C LYS A 113 -2.42 4.34 40.55
N ARG A 114 -2.15 4.01 39.29
CA ARG A 114 -3.03 4.33 38.15
C ARG A 114 -4.11 3.26 37.90
N GLN A 115 -4.00 2.11 38.53
CA GLN A 115 -4.82 0.92 38.25
C GLN A 115 -4.85 0.57 36.75
N SER A 116 -3.69 0.68 36.09
CA SER A 116 -3.56 0.52 34.64
C SER A 116 -2.19 -0.04 34.25
N TYR A 117 -2.16 -0.83 33.16
CA TYR A 117 -0.90 -1.22 32.51
C TYR A 117 -0.19 -0.03 31.86
N ASN A 118 -0.95 1.00 31.44
CA ASN A 118 -0.44 2.17 30.76
C ASN A 118 0.24 3.12 31.75
N VAL A 119 1.56 3.22 31.62
CA VAL A 119 2.40 4.12 32.44
C VAL A 119 3.21 5.02 31.54
N ASP A 120 3.34 6.27 31.92
CA ASP A 120 4.21 7.27 31.28
C ASP A 120 4.85 8.10 32.41
N THR A 121 6.16 7.95 32.58
CA THR A 121 6.91 8.57 33.68
C THR A 121 8.20 9.18 33.14
N GLN A 122 8.41 10.44 33.43
CA GLN A 122 9.63 11.21 33.10
C GLN A 122 10.59 11.25 34.28
N PHE A 123 11.88 11.34 34.00
CA PHE A 123 12.95 11.46 34.96
C PHE A 123 13.80 12.71 34.70
N SER A 124 14.41 13.23 35.74
CA SER A 124 15.35 14.31 35.61
C SER A 124 16.74 13.78 35.18
N PRO A 125 17.60 14.67 34.63
CA PRO A 125 18.95 14.24 34.22
C PRO A 125 19.78 13.62 35.35
N ARG A 126 19.45 13.89 36.61
CA ARG A 126 20.20 13.39 37.76
C ARG A 126 19.71 12.05 38.31
N ASP A 127 18.52 11.59 37.89
CA ASP A 127 17.88 10.41 38.48
C ASP A 127 18.52 9.08 38.01
N PHE A 128 18.77 8.92 36.72
CA PHE A 128 19.28 7.69 36.11
C PHE A 128 20.35 7.98 35.06
N GLN A 129 21.54 8.37 35.51
CA GLN A 129 22.72 8.48 34.65
C GLN A 129 23.16 7.08 34.20
N ILE A 130 23.51 6.94 32.92
CA ILE A 130 23.95 5.69 32.30
C ILE A 130 25.17 5.91 31.42
N LYS A 131 26.02 4.92 31.39
CA LYS A 131 27.19 4.83 30.50
C LYS A 131 26.89 3.97 29.29
N LYS A 132 27.60 4.21 28.21
CA LYS A 132 27.60 3.31 27.04
C LYS A 132 27.92 1.87 27.50
N GLY A 133 27.03 0.92 27.14
CA GLY A 133 27.13 -0.48 27.52
C GLY A 133 26.44 -0.85 28.83
N ASP A 134 25.90 0.12 29.57
CA ASP A 134 25.10 -0.20 30.77
C ASP A 134 23.80 -0.90 30.38
N LEU A 135 23.35 -1.81 31.23
CA LEU A 135 22.08 -2.51 31.07
C LEU A 135 20.92 -1.52 31.32
N ILE A 136 19.97 -1.46 30.38
CA ILE A 136 18.76 -0.59 30.48
C ILE A 136 17.47 -1.37 30.56
N GLY A 137 17.46 -2.64 30.16
CA GLY A 137 16.28 -3.49 30.15
C GLY A 137 16.54 -4.81 29.44
N PHE A 138 15.47 -5.55 29.20
CA PHE A 138 15.50 -6.84 28.54
C PHE A 138 14.54 -6.86 27.34
N SER A 139 14.98 -7.48 26.24
CA SER A 139 14.19 -7.57 25.01
C SER A 139 12.90 -8.36 25.23
N GLY A 140 11.85 -7.96 24.55
CA GLY A 140 10.54 -8.57 24.67
C GLY A 140 9.78 -8.62 23.35
N ASN A 141 8.45 -8.65 23.50
CA ASN A 141 7.49 -8.66 22.39
C ASN A 141 6.21 -7.89 22.79
N THR A 142 6.33 -6.83 23.61
CA THR A 142 5.19 -6.03 24.08
C THR A 142 4.77 -5.03 23.02
N GLY A 143 3.49 -4.57 23.06
CA GLY A 143 2.92 -3.65 22.09
C GLY A 143 2.67 -4.28 20.72
N ASN A 144 2.76 -3.48 19.65
CA ASN A 144 2.52 -3.93 18.29
C ASN A 144 3.75 -4.61 17.68
N SER A 145 4.01 -5.84 18.08
CA SER A 145 5.17 -6.62 17.65
C SER A 145 4.80 -8.04 17.22
N PHE A 146 5.30 -8.51 16.07
CA PHE A 146 5.04 -9.87 15.56
C PHE A 146 5.90 -10.93 16.22
N ALA A 147 7.15 -10.59 16.54
CA ALA A 147 8.14 -11.51 17.11
C ALA A 147 9.12 -10.74 18.01
N PRO A 148 9.79 -11.41 18.98
CA PRO A 148 10.75 -10.75 19.85
C PRO A 148 11.87 -10.05 19.07
N HIS A 149 12.01 -8.75 19.30
CA HIS A 149 13.06 -7.87 18.76
C HIS A 149 13.16 -6.60 19.63
N ILE A 150 14.13 -5.76 19.34
CA ILE A 150 14.24 -4.42 19.91
C ILE A 150 13.96 -3.42 18.79
N HIS A 151 12.89 -2.64 18.92
CA HIS A 151 12.68 -1.49 18.06
C HIS A 151 13.52 -0.34 18.57
N LEU A 152 14.53 0.08 17.81
CA LEU A 152 15.43 1.17 18.18
C LEU A 152 15.20 2.38 17.26
N GLU A 153 14.86 3.52 17.86
CA GLU A 153 14.88 4.78 17.13
C GLU A 153 16.05 5.64 17.57
N TYR A 154 16.72 6.26 16.61
CA TYR A 154 17.73 7.29 16.82
C TYR A 154 17.15 8.62 16.37
N ARG A 155 17.06 9.59 17.28
CA ARG A 155 16.35 10.84 17.03
C ARG A 155 17.26 12.04 17.26
N SER A 156 17.02 13.12 16.53
CA SER A 156 17.69 14.39 16.73
C SER A 156 17.38 14.99 18.12
N SER A 157 18.08 16.06 18.50
CA SER A 157 17.79 16.85 19.71
C SER A 157 16.35 17.35 19.79
N LYS A 158 15.67 17.52 18.65
CA LYS A 158 14.25 17.88 18.53
C LYS A 158 13.32 16.66 18.49
N SER A 159 13.81 15.47 18.84
CA SER A 159 13.08 14.20 18.79
C SER A 159 12.55 13.82 17.42
N GLU A 160 13.18 14.26 16.33
CA GLU A 160 12.82 13.86 14.96
C GLU A 160 13.62 12.60 14.57
N PRO A 161 12.94 11.54 14.05
CA PRO A 161 13.60 10.29 13.65
C PRO A 161 14.64 10.48 12.56
N LEU A 162 15.81 9.88 12.77
CA LEU A 162 16.96 9.82 11.87
C LEU A 162 17.22 8.37 11.49
N ASN A 163 17.77 8.13 10.31
CA ASN A 163 18.14 6.79 9.88
C ASN A 163 19.32 6.24 10.72
N PRO A 164 19.12 5.22 11.56
CA PRO A 164 20.18 4.72 12.44
C PRO A 164 21.36 4.10 11.68
N LEU A 165 21.11 3.53 10.48
CA LEU A 165 22.18 2.92 9.66
C LEU A 165 23.11 3.96 9.02
N ILE A 166 22.67 5.21 8.93
CA ILE A 166 23.47 6.32 8.39
C ILE A 166 24.09 7.16 9.50
N MET A 167 23.34 7.38 10.60
CA MET A 167 23.67 8.37 11.61
C MET A 167 24.30 7.78 12.87
N ALA A 168 24.15 6.48 13.11
CA ALA A 168 24.57 5.86 14.37
C ALA A 168 25.49 4.63 14.20
N PHE A 169 25.12 3.71 13.31
CA PHE A 169 25.80 2.41 13.28
C PHE A 169 26.65 2.22 12.03
N GLU A 170 27.91 1.87 12.24
CA GLU A 170 28.79 1.36 11.18
C GLU A 170 28.62 -0.16 11.09
N LEU A 171 28.08 -0.62 9.98
CA LEU A 171 27.87 -2.03 9.65
C LEU A 171 28.45 -2.31 8.26
N GLU A 172 28.76 -3.57 8.00
CA GLU A 172 29.22 -3.99 6.68
C GLU A 172 28.07 -4.64 5.89
N ASP A 173 27.97 -4.26 4.64
CA ASP A 173 27.14 -4.91 3.64
C ASP A 173 27.75 -4.75 2.24
N ASN A 174 27.76 -5.85 1.49
CA ASN A 174 28.24 -5.90 0.10
C ASN A 174 27.14 -6.39 -0.87
N THR A 175 25.88 -6.45 -0.41
CA THR A 175 24.75 -6.93 -1.20
C THR A 175 24.07 -5.77 -1.88
N ARG A 176 23.99 -5.82 -3.21
CA ARG A 176 23.31 -4.75 -3.99
C ARG A 176 21.80 -4.90 -3.91
N PRO A 177 21.05 -3.80 -3.90
CA PRO A 177 19.58 -3.80 -4.05
C PRO A 177 19.12 -4.59 -5.29
N ILE A 178 17.89 -5.07 -5.28
CA ILE A 178 17.27 -5.85 -6.34
C ILE A 178 16.13 -5.04 -6.94
N ALA A 179 16.12 -4.88 -8.27
CA ALA A 179 15.01 -4.32 -9.01
C ALA A 179 14.18 -5.44 -9.66
N LYS A 180 12.85 -5.38 -9.58
CA LYS A 180 11.96 -6.43 -10.08
C LYS A 180 11.12 -6.00 -11.27
N LYS A 181 10.36 -4.92 -11.11
CA LYS A 181 9.41 -4.41 -12.11
C LYS A 181 9.54 -2.89 -12.21
N LEU A 182 9.29 -2.34 -13.39
CA LEU A 182 9.12 -0.92 -13.65
C LEU A 182 7.68 -0.66 -14.06
N ALA A 183 7.03 0.31 -13.44
CA ALA A 183 5.73 0.81 -13.88
C ALA A 183 5.93 2.18 -14.55
N VAL A 184 5.19 2.42 -15.64
CA VAL A 184 5.12 3.71 -16.33
C VAL A 184 3.69 4.20 -16.24
N ILE A 185 3.52 5.38 -15.66
CA ILE A 185 2.24 5.93 -15.24
C ILE A 185 1.90 7.14 -16.11
N PRO A 186 0.87 7.06 -16.98
CA PRO A 186 0.37 8.23 -17.71
C PRO A 186 -0.19 9.26 -16.73
N ILE A 187 0.23 10.54 -16.82
CA ILE A 187 -0.17 11.61 -15.88
C ILE A 187 -1.16 12.59 -16.54
N SER A 188 -0.80 13.24 -17.65
CA SER A 188 -1.71 14.18 -18.32
C SER A 188 -2.92 13.48 -18.97
N GLN A 189 -3.95 14.25 -19.32
CA GLN A 189 -5.22 13.71 -19.84
C GLN A 189 -5.03 12.83 -21.08
N GLN A 190 -4.18 13.26 -22.00
CA GLN A 190 -3.93 12.55 -23.27
C GLN A 190 -2.67 11.67 -23.23
N ALA A 191 -2.09 11.46 -22.04
CA ALA A 191 -0.86 10.68 -21.92
C ALA A 191 -1.13 9.20 -22.27
N LEU A 192 -0.20 8.64 -23.05
CA LEU A 192 -0.22 7.25 -23.48
C LEU A 192 1.13 6.58 -23.20
N VAL A 193 1.11 5.35 -22.78
CA VAL A 193 2.27 4.45 -22.66
C VAL A 193 1.99 3.20 -23.48
N ASN A 194 2.81 2.96 -24.53
CA ASN A 194 2.57 1.89 -25.51
C ASN A 194 1.13 1.88 -26.03
N ALA A 195 0.64 3.07 -26.43
CA ALA A 195 -0.71 3.31 -26.91
C ALA A 195 -1.85 3.02 -25.91
N SER A 196 -1.53 2.85 -24.60
CA SER A 196 -2.49 2.66 -23.52
C SER A 196 -2.57 3.90 -22.63
N PRO A 197 -3.77 4.37 -22.26
CA PRO A 197 -3.93 5.45 -21.29
C PRO A 197 -3.81 4.97 -19.82
N LEU A 198 -3.69 3.66 -19.61
CA LEU A 198 -3.57 3.03 -18.28
C LEU A 198 -2.10 2.77 -17.91
N PRO A 199 -1.77 2.68 -16.62
CA PRO A 199 -0.45 2.27 -16.16
C PRO A 199 0.01 0.97 -16.81
N GLN A 200 1.29 0.90 -17.18
CA GLN A 200 1.91 -0.27 -17.78
C GLN A 200 3.05 -0.77 -16.91
N ILE A 201 3.11 -2.08 -16.67
CA ILE A 201 4.09 -2.72 -15.80
C ILE A 201 4.99 -3.64 -16.63
N TYR A 202 6.29 -3.50 -16.45
CA TYR A 202 7.30 -4.27 -17.18
C TYR A 202 8.24 -5.01 -16.22
N PRO A 203 8.52 -6.30 -16.46
CA PRO A 203 9.55 -7.01 -15.73
C PRO A 203 10.94 -6.43 -16.07
N LEU A 204 11.85 -6.47 -15.11
CA LEU A 204 13.25 -6.08 -15.29
C LEU A 204 14.14 -7.31 -15.37
N PHE A 205 15.02 -7.33 -16.35
CA PHE A 205 15.95 -8.43 -16.61
C PHE A 205 17.37 -8.02 -16.27
N ARG A 206 18.08 -8.83 -15.50
CA ARG A 206 19.47 -8.58 -15.11
C ARG A 206 20.43 -9.20 -16.11
N ASP A 207 21.34 -8.40 -16.66
CA ASP A 207 22.40 -8.89 -17.54
C ASP A 207 23.59 -9.51 -16.76
N LYS A 208 24.59 -10.02 -17.50
CA LYS A 208 25.81 -10.63 -16.91
C LYS A 208 26.67 -9.63 -16.15
N SER A 209 26.60 -8.34 -16.44
CA SER A 209 27.32 -7.28 -15.73
C SER A 209 26.62 -6.84 -14.45
N GLY A 210 25.40 -7.33 -14.21
CA GLY A 210 24.59 -7.01 -13.05
C GLY A 210 23.70 -5.78 -13.23
N ILE A 211 23.60 -5.22 -14.44
CA ILE A 211 22.72 -4.12 -14.80
C ILE A 211 21.34 -4.69 -15.15
N TYR A 212 20.29 -4.02 -14.69
CA TYR A 212 18.91 -4.36 -15.04
C TYR A 212 18.45 -3.58 -16.25
N HIS A 213 17.61 -4.20 -17.08
CA HIS A 213 17.04 -3.62 -18.28
C HIS A 213 15.54 -3.94 -18.36
N PHE A 214 14.75 -3.03 -18.92
CA PHE A 214 13.44 -3.39 -19.48
C PHE A 214 13.63 -3.76 -20.96
N ALA A 215 12.86 -4.77 -21.44
CA ALA A 215 13.17 -5.52 -22.64
C ALA A 215 13.06 -4.72 -23.95
N ASP A 216 12.08 -3.80 -24.03
CA ASP A 216 11.74 -3.10 -25.26
C ASP A 216 11.84 -1.58 -25.10
N THR A 217 11.96 -0.85 -26.20
CA THR A 217 11.77 0.59 -26.22
C THR A 217 10.32 0.90 -25.86
N LEU A 218 10.11 1.64 -24.76
CA LEU A 218 8.78 2.07 -24.33
C LEU A 218 8.36 3.30 -25.11
N SER A 219 7.15 3.29 -25.66
CA SER A 219 6.56 4.43 -26.36
C SER A 219 5.78 5.30 -25.37
N VAL A 220 6.04 6.60 -25.33
CA VAL A 220 5.35 7.55 -24.46
C VAL A 220 4.87 8.77 -25.22
N PHE A 221 3.71 9.27 -24.81
CA PHE A 221 3.15 10.53 -25.26
C PHE A 221 2.53 11.29 -24.07
N GLY A 222 2.66 12.61 -24.06
CA GLY A 222 2.18 13.44 -22.95
C GLY A 222 3.05 13.31 -21.69
N GLU A 223 2.55 13.77 -20.56
CA GLU A 223 3.25 13.69 -19.28
C GLU A 223 3.07 12.32 -18.62
N PHE A 224 4.16 11.76 -18.14
CA PHE A 224 4.18 10.47 -17.46
C PHE A 224 5.19 10.45 -16.31
N GLY A 225 5.13 9.44 -15.47
CA GLY A 225 6.10 9.19 -14.40
C GLY A 225 6.51 7.74 -14.34
N PHE A 226 7.66 7.47 -13.72
CA PHE A 226 8.10 6.11 -13.42
C PHE A 226 7.78 5.74 -11.98
N ALA A 227 7.49 4.46 -11.74
CA ALA A 227 7.51 3.86 -10.42
C ALA A 227 8.20 2.49 -10.48
N ILE A 228 8.93 2.12 -9.44
CA ILE A 228 9.76 0.91 -9.48
C ILE A 228 9.51 0.01 -8.26
N GLN A 229 9.35 -1.27 -8.50
CA GLN A 229 9.37 -2.29 -7.47
C GLN A 229 10.81 -2.72 -7.23
N ALA A 230 11.36 -2.29 -6.11
CA ALA A 230 12.73 -2.59 -5.72
C ALA A 230 12.81 -2.88 -4.23
N MET A 231 13.84 -3.61 -3.83
CA MET A 231 14.09 -3.97 -2.43
C MET A 231 15.57 -4.10 -2.19
N ASP A 232 15.96 -3.93 -0.95
CA ASP A 232 17.30 -4.23 -0.51
C ASP A 232 17.38 -5.57 0.22
N LYS A 233 18.58 -6.17 0.27
CA LYS A 233 18.91 -7.38 1.01
C LYS A 233 20.28 -7.21 1.63
N ARG A 234 20.54 -7.96 2.71
CA ARG A 234 21.82 -7.97 3.39
C ARG A 234 22.33 -9.40 3.58
N GLN A 235 23.64 -9.60 3.50
CA GLN A 235 24.24 -10.90 3.73
C GLN A 235 23.92 -11.42 5.15
N GLY A 236 23.78 -12.76 5.27
CA GLY A 236 23.49 -13.43 6.53
C GLY A 236 22.05 -13.33 7.02
N THR A 237 21.13 -12.80 6.19
CA THR A 237 19.70 -12.69 6.51
C THR A 237 18.84 -12.86 5.26
N ASN A 238 17.61 -13.37 5.45
CA ASN A 238 16.60 -13.48 4.38
C ASN A 238 15.59 -12.31 4.38
N ASN A 239 15.78 -11.30 5.22
CA ASN A 239 14.89 -10.16 5.30
C ASN A 239 15.00 -9.30 4.04
N ILE A 240 13.93 -8.55 3.81
CA ILE A 240 13.80 -7.54 2.77
C ILE A 240 13.83 -6.19 3.47
N TYR A 241 14.53 -5.24 2.89
CA TYR A 241 14.75 -3.92 3.48
C TYR A 241 14.39 -2.81 2.48
N GLN A 242 14.11 -1.62 3.00
CA GLN A 242 14.04 -0.40 2.23
C GLN A 242 15.47 -0.02 1.78
N PHE A 243 15.63 0.35 0.52
CA PHE A 243 16.85 1.00 0.04
C PHE A 243 16.97 2.42 0.63
N HIS A 244 18.18 2.96 0.66
CA HIS A 244 18.43 4.28 1.25
C HIS A 244 18.14 5.42 0.28
N ARG A 245 18.55 5.30 -1.00
CA ARG A 245 18.41 6.36 -2.00
C ARG A 245 18.05 5.79 -3.36
N ILE A 246 17.27 6.56 -4.11
CA ILE A 246 16.96 6.28 -5.51
C ILE A 246 17.03 7.55 -6.34
N GLU A 247 17.60 7.44 -7.55
CA GLU A 247 17.81 8.55 -8.48
C GLU A 247 17.28 8.17 -9.87
N LEU A 248 16.62 9.09 -10.54
CA LEU A 248 16.19 8.98 -11.95
C LEU A 248 16.92 9.99 -12.80
N PHE A 249 17.48 9.51 -13.92
CA PHE A 249 18.12 10.34 -14.94
C PHE A 249 17.49 10.08 -16.31
N ILE A 250 17.27 11.16 -17.07
CA ILE A 250 16.89 11.13 -18.49
C ILE A 250 17.98 11.86 -19.27
N ASP A 251 18.58 11.22 -20.26
CA ASP A 251 19.67 11.74 -21.08
C ASP A 251 20.82 12.35 -20.26
N GLY A 252 21.08 11.77 -19.09
CA GLY A 252 22.13 12.22 -18.17
C GLY A 252 21.70 13.33 -17.21
N GLN A 253 20.54 13.93 -17.36
CA GLN A 253 19.99 14.92 -16.42
C GLN A 253 19.23 14.25 -15.29
N LYS A 254 19.48 14.65 -14.02
CA LYS A 254 18.77 14.14 -12.86
C LYS A 254 17.38 14.77 -12.78
N GLU A 255 16.33 13.93 -12.92
CA GLU A 255 14.93 14.34 -12.91
C GLU A 255 14.24 14.10 -11.56
N PHE A 256 14.78 13.17 -10.75
CA PHE A 256 14.18 12.86 -9.44
C PHE A 256 15.19 12.22 -8.50
N GLU A 257 15.02 12.47 -7.19
CA GLU A 257 15.79 11.82 -6.14
C GLU A 257 14.98 11.72 -4.83
N LEU A 258 15.05 10.56 -4.19
CA LEU A 258 14.60 10.29 -2.83
C LEU A 258 15.76 9.80 -1.98
N GLU A 259 15.84 10.25 -0.71
CA GLU A 259 16.84 9.82 0.25
C GLU A 259 16.28 9.72 1.67
N TYR A 260 16.38 8.54 2.28
CA TYR A 260 15.83 8.24 3.60
C TYR A 260 16.82 8.53 4.73
N ASN A 261 17.17 9.80 4.96
CA ASN A 261 18.04 10.23 6.06
C ASN A 261 17.27 10.59 7.33
N LYS A 262 16.11 11.23 7.14
CA LYS A 262 15.30 11.81 8.23
C LYS A 262 13.84 11.90 7.81
N ILE A 263 12.94 11.49 8.71
CA ILE A 263 11.49 11.59 8.49
C ILE A 263 10.84 12.17 9.77
N PRO A 264 10.48 13.45 9.81
CA PRO A 264 9.71 14.00 10.93
C PRO A 264 8.38 13.29 11.11
N PHE A 265 7.96 13.01 12.35
CA PHE A 265 6.72 12.28 12.65
C PHE A 265 5.47 12.83 11.93
N LYS A 266 5.36 14.18 11.85
CA LYS A 266 4.26 14.84 11.12
C LYS A 266 4.18 14.49 9.62
N GLN A 267 5.28 13.95 9.07
CA GLN A 267 5.36 13.51 7.68
C GLN A 267 5.04 12.02 7.49
N GLY A 268 4.95 11.24 8.56
CA GLY A 268 4.63 9.81 8.50
C GLY A 268 3.38 9.53 7.66
N LYS A 269 2.34 10.34 7.82
CA LYS A 269 1.07 10.22 7.08
C LYS A 269 1.18 10.39 5.56
N PHE A 270 2.36 10.73 5.00
CA PHE A 270 2.58 10.82 3.56
C PHE A 270 3.16 9.52 2.97
N ALA A 271 3.31 8.45 3.75
CA ALA A 271 3.82 7.16 3.29
C ALA A 271 3.07 6.65 2.04
N LYS A 272 1.74 6.75 2.02
CA LYS A 272 0.92 6.35 0.87
C LYS A 272 1.13 7.19 -0.40
N THR A 273 1.68 8.40 -0.29
CA THR A 273 1.87 9.29 -1.46
C THR A 273 3.17 9.05 -2.20
N ILE A 274 4.14 8.37 -1.58
CA ILE A 274 5.43 8.07 -2.21
C ILE A 274 5.47 6.74 -2.94
N ILE A 275 4.44 5.92 -2.77
CA ILE A 275 4.24 4.68 -3.50
C ILE A 275 3.07 4.81 -4.49
N GLN A 276 3.03 3.93 -5.48
CA GLN A 276 1.89 3.78 -6.38
C GLN A 276 0.83 2.94 -5.67
N TYR A 277 0.03 3.59 -4.82
CA TYR A 277 -0.87 2.93 -3.88
C TYR A 277 -1.98 2.11 -4.56
N ASP A 278 -2.47 2.56 -5.71
CA ASP A 278 -3.44 1.82 -6.51
C ASP A 278 -2.89 0.46 -6.97
N LEU A 279 -1.63 0.40 -7.45
CA LEU A 279 -0.99 -0.86 -7.83
C LEU A 279 -0.80 -1.79 -6.63
N GLU A 280 -0.46 -1.26 -5.46
CA GLU A 280 -0.39 -2.05 -4.23
C GLU A 280 -1.76 -2.65 -3.87
N ARG A 281 -2.83 -1.85 -3.92
CA ARG A 281 -4.20 -2.30 -3.66
C ARG A 281 -4.72 -3.31 -4.69
N GLN A 282 -4.21 -3.27 -5.91
CA GLN A 282 -4.49 -4.23 -6.99
C GLN A 282 -3.65 -5.52 -6.90
N ASN A 283 -2.83 -5.68 -5.85
CA ASN A 283 -1.91 -6.81 -5.63
C ASN A 283 -0.77 -6.93 -6.66
N GLU A 284 -0.44 -5.86 -7.37
CA GLU A 284 0.73 -5.80 -8.25
C GLU A 284 2.05 -5.68 -7.47
N GLY A 285 1.96 -5.29 -6.20
CA GLY A 285 3.07 -5.06 -5.27
C GLY A 285 3.35 -3.58 -5.02
N GLU A 286 4.28 -3.31 -4.11
CA GLU A 286 4.68 -1.95 -3.76
C GLU A 286 5.65 -1.38 -4.79
N PHE A 287 5.29 -0.27 -5.41
CA PHE A 287 6.10 0.48 -6.37
C PHE A 287 6.45 1.84 -5.80
N GLN A 288 7.72 2.11 -5.59
CA GLN A 288 8.24 3.43 -5.21
C GLN A 288 8.07 4.39 -6.38
N LYS A 289 7.33 5.48 -6.21
CA LYS A 289 7.24 6.55 -7.22
C LYS A 289 8.59 7.24 -7.42
N LEU A 290 8.93 7.49 -8.67
CA LEU A 290 10.06 8.33 -9.08
C LEU A 290 9.56 9.68 -9.58
N TYR A 291 8.45 10.12 -9.07
CA TYR A 291 7.83 11.42 -9.34
C TYR A 291 6.99 11.86 -8.13
N ARG A 292 6.69 13.13 -8.08
CA ARG A 292 5.84 13.75 -7.08
C ARG A 292 4.80 14.64 -7.78
N LEU A 293 3.54 14.41 -7.48
CA LEU A 293 2.45 15.24 -8.01
C LEU A 293 2.54 16.67 -7.48
N PRO A 294 2.10 17.68 -8.26
CA PRO A 294 2.08 19.08 -7.81
C PRO A 294 1.28 19.28 -6.51
N GLU A 295 0.19 18.54 -6.32
CA GLU A 295 -0.68 18.59 -5.15
C GLU A 295 -0.04 17.94 -3.91
N HIS A 296 0.93 17.05 -4.10
CA HIS A 296 1.63 16.40 -3.01
C HIS A 296 2.76 17.29 -2.48
N LYS A 297 2.74 17.52 -1.17
CA LYS A 297 3.79 18.31 -0.51
C LYS A 297 5.15 17.64 -0.68
N LYS A 298 6.17 18.44 -0.95
CA LYS A 298 7.56 18.04 -0.79
C LYS A 298 7.80 17.70 0.68
N ILE A 299 8.27 16.49 0.96
CA ILE A 299 8.64 16.02 2.30
C ILE A 299 10.16 15.84 2.41
N SER A 300 10.68 15.62 3.59
CA SER A 300 12.13 15.64 3.88
C SER A 300 12.96 14.64 3.08
N ILE A 301 12.34 13.57 2.59
CA ILE A 301 13.04 12.55 1.77
C ILE A 301 13.21 12.96 0.30
N HIS A 302 12.47 13.98 -0.19
CA HIS A 302 12.63 14.49 -1.57
C HIS A 302 13.80 15.49 -1.61
N THR A 303 14.94 15.10 -2.11
CA THR A 303 16.16 15.89 -2.12
C THR A 303 16.32 16.77 -3.37
N THR A 304 15.63 16.43 -4.49
CA THR A 304 15.60 17.27 -5.70
C THR A 304 14.40 18.23 -5.73
N ASP A 305 14.53 19.34 -6.47
CA ASP A 305 13.41 20.25 -6.76
C ASP A 305 12.60 19.79 -7.96
N HIS A 306 13.18 19.01 -8.86
CA HIS A 306 12.47 18.39 -9.97
C HIS A 306 11.37 17.44 -9.47
N SER A 307 10.25 17.43 -10.18
CA SER A 307 9.10 16.61 -9.79
C SER A 307 9.19 15.16 -10.23
N GLY A 308 10.05 14.84 -11.20
CA GLY A 308 10.10 13.54 -11.86
C GLY A 308 8.93 13.26 -12.81
N ILE A 309 8.04 14.24 -13.02
CA ILE A 309 7.03 14.20 -14.10
C ILE A 309 7.73 14.56 -15.39
N LEU A 310 7.65 13.68 -16.38
CA LEU A 310 8.39 13.75 -17.61
C LEU A 310 7.47 14.05 -18.80
N GLY A 311 7.83 15.04 -19.62
CA GLY A 311 7.25 15.29 -20.94
C GLY A 311 8.37 15.27 -21.97
N LEU A 312 8.50 14.16 -22.72
CA LEU A 312 9.60 13.96 -23.64
C LEU A 312 9.28 14.47 -25.05
N ALA A 313 10.25 15.14 -25.67
CA ALA A 313 10.17 15.48 -27.08
C ALA A 313 10.15 14.21 -27.95
N PRO A 314 9.64 14.30 -29.21
CA PRO A 314 9.76 13.19 -30.15
C PRO A 314 11.23 12.79 -30.38
N GLY A 315 11.54 11.51 -30.16
CA GLY A 315 12.89 10.99 -30.26
C GLY A 315 13.15 9.85 -29.30
N VAL A 316 14.39 9.42 -29.23
CA VAL A 316 14.86 8.32 -28.39
C VAL A 316 15.59 8.89 -27.18
N HIS A 317 15.18 8.52 -25.97
CA HIS A 317 15.72 9.03 -24.71
C HIS A 317 16.26 7.87 -23.85
N ASN A 318 17.41 8.09 -23.24
CA ASN A 318 18.04 7.12 -22.35
C ASN A 318 17.55 7.33 -20.91
N VAL A 319 17.15 6.25 -20.27
CA VAL A 319 16.70 6.23 -18.87
C VAL A 319 17.73 5.50 -18.04
N ILE A 320 18.12 6.09 -16.90
CA ILE A 320 18.96 5.46 -15.88
C ILE A 320 18.28 5.66 -14.53
N ILE A 321 18.09 4.55 -13.80
CA ILE A 321 17.63 4.57 -12.42
C ILE A 321 18.73 3.94 -11.56
N ASN A 322 19.22 4.68 -10.55
CA ASN A 322 20.17 4.19 -9.56
C ASN A 322 19.42 3.88 -8.27
N ILE A 323 19.61 2.68 -7.70
CA ILE A 323 19.05 2.27 -6.40
C ILE A 323 20.24 1.99 -5.49
N ILE A 324 20.31 2.66 -4.34
CA ILE A 324 21.47 2.67 -3.46
C ILE A 324 21.02 2.32 -2.04
N ASP A 325 21.67 1.35 -1.42
CA ASP A 325 21.41 1.00 -0.02
C ASP A 325 22.09 1.95 0.98
N ALA A 326 21.95 1.67 2.28
CA ALA A 326 22.55 2.47 3.34
C ALA A 326 24.10 2.33 3.41
N PHE A 327 24.69 1.38 2.68
CA PHE A 327 26.13 1.08 2.68
C PHE A 327 26.82 1.52 1.39
N GLY A 328 26.07 2.13 0.45
CA GLY A 328 26.59 2.62 -0.81
C GLY A 328 26.61 1.58 -1.93
N ASN A 329 26.10 0.34 -1.70
CA ASN A 329 25.98 -0.61 -2.78
C ASN A 329 24.92 -0.17 -3.77
N LYS A 330 25.26 -0.17 -5.06
CA LYS A 330 24.48 0.43 -6.12
C LYS A 330 24.01 -0.59 -7.14
N THR A 331 22.72 -0.57 -7.43
CA THR A 331 22.09 -1.24 -8.57
C THR A 331 21.68 -0.21 -9.61
N VAL A 332 21.87 -0.54 -10.87
CA VAL A 332 21.57 0.33 -12.02
C VAL A 332 20.51 -0.35 -12.89
N VAL A 333 19.47 0.40 -13.22
CA VAL A 333 18.48 0.02 -14.25
C VAL A 333 18.66 0.93 -15.44
N LYS A 334 18.72 0.39 -16.66
CA LYS A 334 18.86 1.11 -17.92
C LYS A 334 17.76 0.72 -18.90
N GLY A 335 17.37 1.66 -19.71
CA GLY A 335 16.43 1.39 -20.80
C GLY A 335 16.28 2.58 -21.72
N VAL A 336 15.42 2.43 -22.70
CA VAL A 336 15.17 3.42 -23.74
C VAL A 336 13.69 3.72 -23.83
N VAL A 337 13.36 5.00 -23.93
CA VAL A 337 11.99 5.49 -24.11
C VAL A 337 11.91 6.28 -25.39
N ALA A 338 10.93 6.03 -26.24
CA ALA A 338 10.62 6.79 -27.43
C ALA A 338 9.51 7.81 -27.13
N GLY A 339 9.84 9.09 -27.09
CA GLY A 339 8.86 10.15 -27.18
C GLY A 339 8.19 10.10 -28.56
N THR A 340 6.86 10.09 -28.64
CA THR A 340 6.11 9.88 -29.87
C THR A 340 4.84 10.71 -29.91
N PHE A 341 4.09 10.61 -30.98
CA PHE A 341 2.75 11.19 -31.13
C PHE A 341 1.71 10.07 -31.16
N PRO A 342 0.44 10.34 -30.77
CA PRO A 342 -0.64 9.43 -31.02
C PRO A 342 -0.76 9.15 -32.52
N MET A 343 -0.65 7.90 -32.91
CA MET A 343 -0.75 7.45 -34.29
C MET A 343 -1.89 6.47 -34.42
N THR A 344 -2.63 6.55 -35.52
CA THR A 344 -3.62 5.55 -35.91
C THR A 344 -3.10 4.73 -37.07
N LEU A 345 -3.51 3.47 -37.11
CA LEU A 345 -3.20 2.50 -38.12
C LEU A 345 -4.48 2.07 -38.81
N GLU A 346 -4.39 1.76 -40.13
CA GLU A 346 -5.38 0.98 -40.84
C GLU A 346 -4.70 -0.24 -41.47
N ALA A 347 -5.48 -1.30 -41.61
CA ALA A 347 -5.03 -2.50 -42.32
C ALA A 347 -5.95 -2.77 -43.51
N GLU A 348 -5.39 -2.81 -44.70
CA GLU A 348 -6.11 -3.09 -45.93
C GLU A 348 -5.72 -4.45 -46.50
N GLU A 349 -6.70 -5.27 -46.92
CA GLU A 349 -6.44 -6.53 -47.60
C GLU A 349 -5.93 -6.24 -49.01
N VAL A 350 -4.68 -6.66 -49.32
CA VAL A 350 -4.03 -6.44 -50.60
C VAL A 350 -3.89 -7.76 -51.40
N TYR A 351 -3.97 -8.89 -50.71
CA TYR A 351 -3.93 -10.21 -51.36
C TYR A 351 -4.62 -11.25 -50.50
N ARG A 352 -5.32 -12.18 -51.16
CA ARG A 352 -5.95 -13.36 -50.53
C ARG A 352 -5.98 -14.52 -51.53
N ASP A 353 -5.56 -15.67 -51.07
CA ASP A 353 -5.82 -16.97 -51.75
C ASP A 353 -6.48 -17.95 -50.76
N LYS A 354 -6.46 -19.25 -51.09
CA LYS A 354 -7.08 -20.30 -50.23
C LYS A 354 -6.29 -20.55 -48.94
N LYS A 355 -5.01 -20.15 -48.85
CA LYS A 355 -4.11 -20.48 -47.74
C LYS A 355 -3.66 -19.25 -46.97
N MET A 356 -3.48 -18.12 -47.63
CA MET A 356 -2.82 -16.93 -47.07
C MET A 356 -3.63 -15.65 -47.33
N ILE A 357 -3.47 -14.71 -46.42
CA ILE A 357 -3.92 -13.32 -46.58
C ILE A 357 -2.76 -12.39 -46.33
N THR A 358 -2.69 -11.29 -47.07
CA THR A 358 -1.72 -10.21 -46.86
C THR A 358 -2.46 -8.92 -46.58
N LEU A 359 -2.12 -8.30 -45.47
CA LEU A 359 -2.63 -6.99 -45.05
C LEU A 359 -1.52 -5.94 -45.17
N ALA A 360 -1.82 -4.81 -45.84
CA ALA A 360 -0.99 -3.63 -45.83
C ALA A 360 -1.31 -2.77 -44.59
N LEU A 361 -0.31 -2.47 -43.76
CA LEU A 361 -0.44 -1.63 -42.58
C LEU A 361 -0.11 -0.19 -42.95
N ILE A 362 -1.10 0.69 -42.91
CA ILE A 362 -1.02 2.06 -43.40
C ILE A 362 -1.14 3.02 -42.22
N PRO A 363 -0.05 3.70 -41.82
CA PRO A 363 -0.14 4.74 -40.76
C PRO A 363 -0.94 5.93 -41.30
N ARG A 364 -1.84 6.48 -40.49
CA ARG A 364 -2.62 7.68 -40.84
C ARG A 364 -2.16 8.90 -40.05
N ARG A 365 -2.56 10.10 -40.54
CA ARG A 365 -2.29 11.43 -39.92
C ARG A 365 -0.82 11.71 -39.65
N GLY A 366 0.01 11.78 -40.71
CA GLY A 366 1.42 12.20 -40.59
C GLY A 366 2.30 11.24 -39.81
N GLY A 367 1.83 10.00 -39.68
CA GLY A 367 2.50 8.99 -38.90
C GLY A 367 3.83 8.56 -39.50
N LEU A 368 4.77 8.20 -38.63
CA LEU A 368 6.03 7.60 -39.02
C LEU A 368 5.80 6.25 -39.69
N PRO A 369 6.65 5.86 -40.66
CA PRO A 369 6.57 4.55 -41.30
C PRO A 369 6.59 3.41 -40.26
N ILE A 370 5.81 2.37 -40.51
CA ILE A 370 5.78 1.15 -39.70
C ILE A 370 7.00 0.30 -40.05
N ARG A 371 7.74 -0.17 -39.05
CA ARG A 371 8.89 -1.07 -39.21
C ARG A 371 8.60 -2.49 -38.75
N ASP A 372 7.60 -2.66 -37.86
CA ASP A 372 7.21 -3.95 -37.31
C ASP A 372 5.75 -3.90 -36.83
N ALA A 373 5.20 -5.05 -36.44
CA ALA A 373 3.87 -5.15 -35.87
C ALA A 373 3.79 -6.28 -34.82
N ILE A 374 2.79 -6.17 -33.95
CA ILE A 374 2.35 -7.23 -33.05
C ILE A 374 0.92 -7.58 -33.45
N VAL A 375 0.63 -8.85 -33.65
CA VAL A 375 -0.70 -9.31 -34.05
C VAL A 375 -1.21 -10.33 -33.02
N TYR A 376 -2.38 -10.08 -32.48
CA TYR A 376 -3.10 -11.02 -31.61
C TYR A 376 -4.40 -11.45 -32.28
N SER A 377 -4.78 -12.71 -32.10
CA SER A 377 -6.10 -13.20 -32.48
C SER A 377 -7.03 -13.22 -31.26
N PHE A 378 -8.31 -12.91 -31.50
CA PHE A 378 -9.36 -12.92 -30.50
C PHE A 378 -10.59 -13.68 -31.02
N THR A 379 -11.33 -14.30 -30.10
CA THR A 379 -12.66 -14.83 -30.40
C THR A 379 -13.65 -13.68 -30.61
N PRO A 380 -14.80 -13.93 -31.25
CA PRO A 380 -15.87 -12.92 -31.37
C PRO A 380 -16.42 -12.40 -30.02
N TYR A 381 -16.14 -13.10 -28.93
CA TYR A 381 -16.52 -12.69 -27.57
C TYR A 381 -15.42 -11.91 -26.85
N GLY A 382 -14.36 -11.51 -27.55
CA GLY A 382 -13.27 -10.70 -27.01
C GLY A 382 -12.22 -11.43 -26.17
N PHE A 383 -12.27 -12.77 -26.12
CA PHE A 383 -11.23 -13.54 -25.42
C PHE A 383 -9.98 -13.62 -26.29
N ALA A 384 -8.84 -13.24 -25.73
CA ALA A 384 -7.54 -13.41 -26.38
C ALA A 384 -7.27 -14.91 -26.61
N ASP A 385 -6.90 -15.25 -27.84
CA ASP A 385 -6.58 -16.62 -28.23
C ASP A 385 -5.06 -16.82 -28.23
N GLN A 386 -4.35 -16.15 -29.15
CA GLN A 386 -2.90 -16.25 -29.23
C GLN A 386 -2.26 -15.04 -29.93
N LYS A 387 -0.96 -14.86 -29.68
CA LYS A 387 -0.10 -14.01 -30.51
C LYS A 387 0.22 -14.75 -31.79
N LEU A 388 0.05 -14.10 -32.93
CA LEU A 388 0.28 -14.69 -34.24
C LEU A 388 1.67 -14.31 -34.78
N ASP A 389 2.36 -15.32 -35.33
CA ASP A 389 3.52 -15.12 -36.18
C ASP A 389 3.07 -14.80 -37.59
N PHE A 390 3.79 -13.94 -38.29
CA PHE A 390 3.48 -13.54 -39.66
C PHE A 390 4.76 -13.38 -40.50
N ILE A 391 4.58 -13.49 -41.83
CA ILE A 391 5.66 -13.25 -42.78
C ILE A 391 5.69 -11.75 -43.11
N LYS A 392 6.84 -11.11 -42.90
CA LYS A 392 7.08 -9.71 -43.25
C LYS A 392 7.41 -9.55 -44.72
N SER A 393 6.83 -8.58 -45.38
CA SER A 393 7.20 -8.21 -46.77
C SER A 393 7.44 -6.68 -46.83
N GLU A 394 8.66 -6.28 -47.16
CA GLU A 394 9.08 -4.85 -47.24
C GLU A 394 8.95 -4.25 -48.64
N LYS A 395 8.40 -4.93 -49.65
CA LYS A 395 8.68 -4.57 -51.06
C LYS A 395 7.50 -4.14 -51.91
N VAL A 396 6.51 -3.44 -51.39
CA VAL A 396 5.59 -2.71 -52.26
C VAL A 396 5.26 -1.34 -51.69
N LYS A 397 5.78 -0.25 -52.28
CA LYS A 397 5.39 1.15 -52.11
C LYS A 397 5.38 1.70 -50.67
N LYS A 398 6.46 1.61 -49.90
CA LYS A 398 6.61 2.24 -48.57
C LYS A 398 5.66 1.69 -47.45
N ASP A 399 4.78 0.77 -47.76
CA ASP A 399 3.84 0.17 -46.78
C ASP A 399 4.41 -1.09 -46.17
N PHE A 400 4.14 -1.32 -44.89
CA PHE A 400 4.54 -2.53 -44.17
C PHE A 400 3.47 -3.61 -44.35
N HIS A 401 3.83 -4.75 -44.90
CA HIS A 401 2.91 -5.85 -45.15
C HIS A 401 3.12 -7.00 -44.17
N ILE A 402 2.01 -7.55 -43.69
CA ILE A 402 1.98 -8.80 -42.91
C ILE A 402 1.20 -9.88 -43.67
N THR A 403 1.76 -11.06 -43.77
CA THR A 403 1.08 -12.22 -44.40
C THR A 403 0.82 -13.29 -43.36
N LEU A 404 -0.43 -13.74 -43.27
CA LEU A 404 -0.94 -14.65 -42.24
C LEU A 404 -1.62 -15.85 -42.93
N PRO A 405 -1.58 -17.06 -42.32
CA PRO A 405 -2.39 -18.20 -42.76
C PRO A 405 -3.88 -17.92 -42.54
N ILE A 406 -4.73 -18.27 -43.52
CA ILE A 406 -6.19 -18.14 -43.42
C ILE A 406 -6.73 -18.95 -42.23
N SER A 407 -6.15 -20.10 -41.94
CA SER A 407 -6.56 -20.95 -40.81
C SER A 407 -6.39 -20.29 -39.44
N SER A 408 -5.49 -19.30 -39.31
CA SER A 408 -5.26 -18.56 -38.03
C SER A 408 -6.21 -17.39 -37.83
N ILE A 409 -6.97 -16.99 -38.84
CA ILE A 409 -7.84 -15.81 -38.85
C ILE A 409 -9.32 -16.10 -39.03
N GLN A 410 -9.66 -17.33 -39.45
CA GLN A 410 -11.04 -17.70 -39.74
C GLN A 410 -11.92 -17.59 -38.51
N ASP A 411 -13.03 -16.80 -38.59
CA ASP A 411 -13.93 -16.51 -37.48
C ASP A 411 -13.22 -15.86 -36.26
N ARG A 412 -12.17 -15.10 -36.55
CA ARG A 412 -11.37 -14.38 -35.52
C ARG A 412 -11.34 -12.89 -35.82
N ILE A 413 -11.00 -12.15 -34.75
CA ILE A 413 -10.71 -10.72 -34.83
C ILE A 413 -9.21 -10.58 -34.57
N LEU A 414 -8.54 -9.85 -35.45
CA LEU A 414 -7.13 -9.52 -35.28
C LEU A 414 -7.00 -8.16 -34.62
N GLN A 415 -6.25 -8.08 -33.54
CA GLN A 415 -5.73 -6.83 -33.01
C GLN A 415 -4.31 -6.63 -33.55
N ILE A 416 -4.11 -5.58 -34.33
CA ILE A 416 -2.86 -5.25 -34.98
C ILE A 416 -2.30 -3.97 -34.34
N ILE A 417 -1.11 -4.07 -33.74
CA ILE A 417 -0.39 -2.94 -33.15
C ILE A 417 0.86 -2.70 -33.96
N GLY A 418 0.90 -1.62 -34.73
CA GLY A 418 2.08 -1.22 -35.48
C GLY A 418 3.19 -0.69 -34.58
N ILE A 419 4.45 -0.91 -34.97
CA ILE A 419 5.64 -0.33 -34.35
C ILE A 419 6.30 0.59 -35.37
N ASN A 420 6.43 1.87 -35.07
CA ASN A 420 7.02 2.85 -35.97
C ASN A 420 8.57 2.80 -35.96
N GLN A 421 9.21 3.58 -36.81
CA GLN A 421 10.68 3.61 -36.95
C GLN A 421 11.41 4.00 -35.64
N LEU A 422 10.82 4.79 -34.75
CA LEU A 422 11.40 5.13 -33.45
C LEU A 422 11.19 4.03 -32.37
N GLY A 423 10.45 2.96 -32.70
CA GLY A 423 10.06 1.94 -31.73
C GLY A 423 8.76 2.24 -31.00
N GLY A 424 8.08 3.33 -31.34
CA GLY A 424 6.81 3.71 -30.74
C GLY A 424 5.67 2.83 -31.22
N MET A 425 4.79 2.40 -30.29
CA MET A 425 3.58 1.66 -30.62
C MET A 425 2.48 2.57 -31.13
N VAL A 426 1.74 2.08 -32.10
CA VAL A 426 0.60 2.74 -32.74
C VAL A 426 -0.69 2.21 -32.08
N ASN A 427 -1.74 3.03 -32.00
CA ASN A 427 -3.02 2.61 -31.46
C ASN A 427 -3.51 1.32 -32.17
N PRO A 428 -4.06 0.36 -31.41
CA PRO A 428 -4.52 -0.91 -31.95
C PRO A 428 -5.57 -0.72 -33.06
N TYR A 429 -5.40 -1.45 -34.15
CA TYR A 429 -6.42 -1.57 -35.19
C TYR A 429 -7.05 -2.96 -35.11
N HIS A 430 -8.37 -3.05 -35.25
CA HIS A 430 -9.10 -4.31 -35.17
C HIS A 430 -9.61 -4.67 -36.58
N TRP A 431 -9.03 -5.73 -37.14
CA TRP A 431 -9.41 -6.31 -38.43
C TRP A 431 -10.21 -7.61 -38.22
N ASP A 432 -11.24 -7.86 -39.00
CA ASP A 432 -12.06 -9.07 -38.89
C ASP A 432 -12.34 -9.70 -40.26
N ASP A 433 -12.50 -11.03 -40.29
CA ASP A 433 -12.95 -11.81 -41.44
C ASP A 433 -14.40 -12.32 -41.27
N ILE A 434 -15.16 -11.73 -40.36
CA ILE A 434 -16.53 -12.15 -40.04
C ILE A 434 -17.47 -11.68 -41.13
N LYS A 435 -18.12 -12.62 -41.82
CA LYS A 435 -19.00 -12.35 -42.96
C LYS A 435 -20.45 -12.10 -42.58
N THR A 436 -20.83 -12.29 -41.32
CA THR A 436 -22.21 -12.15 -40.86
C THR A 436 -22.66 -10.67 -40.92
N LYS A 437 -23.78 -10.44 -41.62
CA LYS A 437 -24.42 -9.11 -41.67
C LYS A 437 -25.20 -8.89 -40.39
N ILE A 438 -24.89 -7.80 -39.68
CA ILE A 438 -25.61 -7.40 -38.47
C ILE A 438 -26.96 -6.81 -38.89
N THR A 439 -28.05 -7.42 -38.45
CA THR A 439 -29.41 -6.96 -38.71
C THR A 439 -30.05 -6.27 -37.50
N ALA A 440 -29.51 -6.47 -36.31
CA ALA A 440 -29.92 -5.81 -35.08
C ALA A 440 -28.70 -5.61 -34.19
N LEU A 441 -28.65 -4.51 -33.43
CA LEU A 441 -27.59 -4.20 -32.48
C LEU A 441 -28.03 -4.68 -31.08
N ASP A 442 -27.83 -5.96 -30.81
CA ASP A 442 -28.14 -6.58 -29.51
C ASP A 442 -26.86 -6.81 -28.73
N VAL A 443 -26.33 -5.75 -28.15
CA VAL A 443 -25.10 -5.77 -27.31
C VAL A 443 -25.40 -5.20 -25.94
N ASN A 444 -24.80 -5.78 -24.93
CA ASN A 444 -24.95 -5.32 -23.55
C ASN A 444 -23.60 -4.81 -23.05
N PRO A 445 -23.45 -3.49 -22.89
CA PRO A 445 -22.24 -2.93 -22.30
C PRO A 445 -22.24 -3.14 -20.79
N ASP A 446 -21.11 -3.63 -20.25
CA ASP A 446 -20.77 -3.58 -18.85
C ASP A 446 -19.84 -2.39 -18.60
N LEU A 447 -20.22 -1.51 -17.67
CA LEU A 447 -19.49 -0.27 -17.39
C LEU A 447 -18.63 -0.39 -16.13
N LYS A 448 -17.33 -0.19 -16.31
CA LYS A 448 -16.36 -0.05 -15.23
C LYS A 448 -15.87 1.40 -15.19
N ILE A 449 -15.95 2.02 -14.00
CA ILE A 449 -15.34 3.32 -13.72
C ILE A 449 -14.07 3.08 -12.94
N SER A 450 -12.94 3.60 -13.43
CA SER A 450 -11.65 3.57 -12.75
C SER A 450 -11.22 5.00 -12.47
N SER A 451 -10.95 5.32 -11.20
CA SER A 451 -10.35 6.59 -10.79
C SER A 451 -8.87 6.38 -10.50
N THR A 452 -8.07 7.29 -10.97
CA THR A 452 -6.64 7.33 -10.68
C THR A 452 -6.32 8.64 -9.95
N GLU A 453 -5.10 8.81 -9.47
CA GLU A 453 -4.65 10.10 -8.93
C GLU A 453 -4.76 11.25 -9.95
N HIS A 454 -4.97 10.95 -11.24
CA HIS A 454 -4.89 11.89 -12.35
C HIS A 454 -6.22 12.10 -13.10
N GLY A 455 -7.32 11.49 -12.66
CA GLY A 455 -8.64 11.58 -13.29
C GLY A 455 -9.33 10.24 -13.41
N LEU A 456 -10.44 10.20 -14.15
CA LEU A 456 -11.28 9.02 -14.30
C LEU A 456 -11.23 8.47 -15.72
N PHE A 457 -11.37 7.16 -15.81
CA PHE A 457 -11.64 6.43 -17.05
C PHE A 457 -12.99 5.75 -16.97
N PHE A 458 -13.72 5.77 -18.07
CA PHE A 458 -14.91 4.96 -18.28
C PHE A 458 -14.59 3.90 -19.31
N GLN A 459 -14.60 2.66 -18.90
CA GLN A 459 -14.35 1.50 -19.74
C GLN A 459 -15.63 0.71 -19.89
N ILE A 460 -15.96 0.32 -21.11
CA ILE A 460 -17.04 -0.63 -21.35
C ILE A 460 -16.49 -1.92 -21.95
N THR A 461 -17.12 -3.01 -21.57
CA THR A 461 -16.91 -4.32 -22.18
C THR A 461 -18.23 -4.78 -22.82
N LEU A 462 -18.23 -5.04 -24.11
CA LEU A 462 -19.36 -5.61 -24.81
C LEU A 462 -19.33 -7.13 -24.67
N ASP A 463 -20.50 -7.75 -24.60
CA ASP A 463 -20.66 -9.20 -24.51
C ASP A 463 -20.19 -9.93 -25.79
N HIS A 464 -20.13 -9.24 -26.92
CA HIS A 464 -19.54 -9.72 -28.16
C HIS A 464 -19.06 -8.59 -29.07
N PHE A 465 -18.21 -8.95 -30.05
CA PHE A 465 -17.65 -8.00 -31.01
C PHE A 465 -18.71 -7.56 -32.02
N VAL A 466 -18.76 -6.27 -32.29
CA VAL A 466 -19.55 -5.66 -33.34
C VAL A 466 -18.63 -4.90 -34.28
N LYS A 467 -18.77 -5.19 -35.58
CA LYS A 467 -17.98 -4.57 -36.65
C LYS A 467 -18.29 -3.09 -36.83
N LYS A 468 -17.26 -2.28 -37.07
CA LYS A 468 -17.39 -0.81 -37.32
C LYS A 468 -18.25 -0.12 -36.27
N THR A 469 -17.88 -0.31 -35.02
CA THR A 469 -18.62 0.23 -33.87
C THR A 469 -17.98 1.50 -33.36
N ASP A 470 -18.81 2.53 -33.19
CA ASP A 470 -18.49 3.72 -32.40
C ASP A 470 -19.14 3.60 -31.01
N ALA A 471 -18.36 3.74 -29.97
CA ALA A 471 -18.83 3.83 -28.59
C ALA A 471 -18.72 5.27 -28.09
N ILE A 472 -19.79 5.76 -27.50
CA ILE A 472 -19.89 7.15 -27.02
C ILE A 472 -20.35 7.14 -25.58
N LEU A 473 -19.55 7.72 -24.68
CA LEU A 473 -19.94 8.04 -23.32
C LEU A 473 -20.69 9.38 -23.32
N LYS A 474 -21.85 9.42 -22.69
CA LYS A 474 -22.63 10.63 -22.47
C LYS A 474 -22.78 10.86 -20.96
N LEU A 475 -22.27 11.96 -20.48
CA LEU A 475 -22.39 12.38 -19.08
C LEU A 475 -23.45 13.48 -19.00
N ALA A 476 -24.43 13.32 -18.12
CA ALA A 476 -25.54 14.28 -18.00
C ALA A 476 -25.91 14.56 -16.54
N ASN A 477 -26.38 15.78 -16.30
CA ASN A 477 -27.16 16.16 -15.13
C ASN A 477 -28.40 16.96 -15.61
N ASP A 478 -29.14 17.56 -14.69
CA ASP A 478 -30.38 18.26 -15.02
C ASP A 478 -30.18 19.46 -15.99
N ASN A 479 -28.95 20.00 -16.09
CA ASN A 479 -28.65 21.22 -16.84
C ASN A 479 -27.53 21.08 -17.87
N THR A 480 -26.77 20.01 -17.85
CA THR A 480 -25.56 19.85 -18.66
C THR A 480 -25.52 18.47 -19.31
N PHE A 481 -25.05 18.45 -20.55
CA PHE A 481 -24.86 17.23 -21.33
C PHE A 481 -23.48 17.30 -22.01
N MET A 482 -22.67 16.27 -21.88
CA MET A 482 -21.35 16.15 -22.52
C MET A 482 -21.21 14.77 -23.15
N SER A 483 -20.55 14.70 -24.32
CA SER A 483 -20.31 13.45 -25.04
C SER A 483 -18.81 13.26 -25.28
N TYR A 484 -18.33 12.05 -25.08
CA TYR A 484 -16.96 11.65 -25.27
C TYR A 484 -16.88 10.38 -26.11
N SER A 485 -16.10 10.42 -27.19
CA SER A 485 -15.79 9.21 -27.96
C SER A 485 -14.93 8.28 -27.12
N MET A 486 -15.17 6.99 -27.27
CA MET A 486 -14.38 5.95 -26.60
C MET A 486 -13.48 5.24 -27.61
N SER A 487 -12.23 5.06 -27.28
CA SER A 487 -11.25 4.35 -28.11
C SER A 487 -11.34 2.85 -27.88
N GLN A 488 -11.37 2.08 -28.95
CA GLN A 488 -11.35 0.61 -28.87
C GLN A 488 -9.92 0.13 -28.58
N ILE A 489 -9.70 -0.43 -27.39
CA ILE A 489 -8.40 -0.94 -26.96
C ILE A 489 -8.25 -2.46 -27.11
N GLN A 490 -9.36 -3.18 -27.16
CA GLN A 490 -9.48 -4.60 -27.51
C GLN A 490 -10.78 -4.82 -28.28
N PRO A 491 -10.99 -5.96 -28.94
CA PRO A 491 -12.16 -6.18 -29.80
C PRO A 491 -13.52 -5.83 -29.18
N CYS A 492 -13.70 -6.15 -27.89
CA CYS A 492 -14.94 -5.86 -27.17
C CYS A 492 -14.79 -4.77 -26.10
N VAL A 493 -13.61 -4.13 -25.97
CA VAL A 493 -13.30 -3.20 -24.88
C VAL A 493 -13.03 -1.80 -25.42
N TYR A 494 -13.77 -0.84 -24.90
CA TYR A 494 -13.63 0.58 -25.24
C TYR A 494 -13.36 1.38 -23.98
N ILE A 495 -12.54 2.42 -24.08
CA ILE A 495 -12.16 3.30 -22.97
C ILE A 495 -12.18 4.76 -23.39
N THR A 496 -12.56 5.65 -22.50
CA THR A 496 -12.40 7.09 -22.72
C THR A 496 -10.96 7.52 -22.59
N ASP A 497 -10.63 8.70 -23.13
CA ASP A 497 -9.49 9.46 -22.60
C ASP A 497 -9.72 9.73 -21.11
N LYS A 498 -8.64 10.08 -20.40
CA LYS A 498 -8.74 10.45 -18.99
C LYS A 498 -9.57 11.72 -18.85
N LEU A 499 -10.68 11.65 -18.09
CA LEU A 499 -11.52 12.78 -17.79
C LEU A 499 -11.12 13.41 -16.46
N SER A 500 -10.99 14.73 -16.42
CA SER A 500 -10.69 15.43 -15.17
C SER A 500 -11.87 15.33 -14.19
N HIS A 501 -11.59 15.45 -12.89
CA HIS A 501 -12.61 15.42 -11.84
C HIS A 501 -13.68 16.51 -12.06
N ASP A 502 -13.29 17.70 -12.55
CA ASP A 502 -14.21 18.81 -12.85
C ASP A 502 -15.29 18.45 -13.87
N VAL A 503 -14.96 17.65 -14.87
CA VAL A 503 -15.90 17.19 -15.90
C VAL A 503 -16.94 16.25 -15.32
N VAL A 504 -16.54 15.38 -14.41
CA VAL A 504 -17.39 14.28 -13.90
C VAL A 504 -18.19 14.70 -12.67
N ARG A 505 -17.74 15.74 -11.95
CA ARG A 505 -18.43 16.20 -10.74
C ARG A 505 -19.90 16.57 -11.02
N ASN A 506 -20.77 16.12 -10.12
CA ASN A 506 -22.23 16.40 -10.19
C ASN A 506 -22.96 15.78 -11.38
N MET A 507 -22.36 14.82 -12.10
CA MET A 507 -23.08 14.04 -13.10
C MET A 507 -23.98 13.00 -12.41
N LYS A 508 -25.20 12.86 -12.91
CA LYS A 508 -26.23 11.96 -12.35
C LYS A 508 -26.45 10.73 -13.21
N TYR A 509 -26.27 10.87 -14.52
CA TYR A 509 -26.55 9.82 -15.50
C TYR A 509 -25.32 9.59 -16.35
N ILE A 510 -25.05 8.33 -16.61
CA ILE A 510 -24.02 7.85 -17.51
C ILE A 510 -24.71 7.01 -18.55
N ASP A 511 -24.82 7.53 -19.76
CA ASP A 511 -25.38 6.82 -20.90
C ASP A 511 -24.25 6.35 -21.81
N ILE A 512 -24.28 5.09 -22.19
CA ILE A 512 -23.42 4.51 -23.22
C ILE A 512 -24.24 4.34 -24.49
N GLU A 513 -23.79 4.97 -25.56
CA GLU A 513 -24.36 4.80 -26.89
C GLU A 513 -23.40 4.00 -27.76
N ILE A 514 -23.87 2.89 -28.30
CA ILE A 514 -23.14 2.04 -29.26
C ILE A 514 -23.79 2.23 -30.63
N LYS A 515 -22.99 2.56 -31.66
CA LYS A 515 -23.43 2.74 -33.03
C LYS A 515 -22.71 1.80 -33.99
N SER A 516 -23.41 1.21 -34.92
CA SER A 516 -22.83 0.45 -36.04
C SER A 516 -23.67 0.70 -37.30
N GLY A 517 -23.18 1.52 -38.25
CA GLY A 517 -23.93 2.03 -39.38
C GLY A 517 -25.13 2.83 -38.91
N ASP A 518 -26.33 2.47 -39.39
CA ASP A 518 -27.59 3.13 -39.00
C ASP A 518 -28.21 2.59 -37.71
N LEU A 519 -27.62 1.57 -37.12
CA LEU A 519 -28.09 0.97 -35.87
C LEU A 519 -27.51 1.69 -34.68
N SER A 520 -28.32 1.92 -33.65
CA SER A 520 -27.88 2.52 -32.39
C SER A 520 -28.56 1.84 -31.20
N ARG A 521 -27.80 1.64 -30.11
CA ARG A 521 -28.31 1.18 -28.81
C ARG A 521 -27.80 2.10 -27.72
N GLN A 522 -28.65 2.50 -26.80
CA GLN A 522 -28.29 3.31 -25.64
C GLN A 522 -28.62 2.54 -24.36
N THR A 523 -27.66 2.53 -23.43
CA THR A 523 -27.81 1.93 -22.10
C THR A 523 -27.49 2.96 -21.05
N ARG A 524 -28.36 3.11 -20.05
CA ARG A 524 -28.21 4.07 -18.94
C ARG A 524 -27.74 3.36 -17.69
N PHE A 525 -26.71 3.97 -17.05
CA PHE A 525 -26.18 3.58 -15.76
C PHE A 525 -26.43 4.69 -14.73
N HIS A 526 -26.73 4.29 -13.51
CA HIS A 526 -26.96 5.20 -12.40
C HIS A 526 -25.81 5.09 -11.41
N TYR A 527 -25.06 6.17 -11.25
CA TYR A 527 -23.98 6.30 -10.27
C TYR A 527 -24.12 7.62 -9.52
N ASN A 528 -23.95 7.57 -8.22
CA ASN A 528 -23.95 8.76 -7.38
C ASN A 528 -22.50 9.26 -7.21
N LEU A 529 -21.90 9.75 -8.29
CA LEU A 529 -20.54 10.27 -8.32
C LEU A 529 -20.46 11.59 -7.55
N LYS A 530 -19.56 11.66 -6.57
CA LYS A 530 -19.41 12.83 -5.71
C LYS A 530 -17.96 13.29 -5.63
N GLU A 531 -17.74 14.58 -5.86
CA GLU A 531 -16.46 15.21 -5.67
C GLU A 531 -16.12 15.35 -4.17
N VAL A 532 -14.89 14.97 -3.82
CA VAL A 532 -14.28 15.09 -2.48
C VAL A 532 -12.91 15.73 -2.58
N GLY A 533 -12.38 16.28 -1.49
CA GLY A 533 -11.06 16.90 -1.54
C GLY A 533 -10.53 17.31 -0.17
N PRO A 534 -9.28 17.83 -0.11
CA PRO A 534 -8.57 18.11 1.15
C PRO A 534 -9.26 19.18 2.02
N GLY A 535 -9.95 20.15 1.40
CA GLY A 535 -10.60 21.28 2.08
C GLY A 535 -12.10 21.13 2.27
N ARG A 536 -12.68 20.00 1.87
CA ARG A 536 -14.14 19.88 1.69
C ARG A 536 -14.77 18.85 2.62
N GLU A 537 -15.92 19.22 3.20
CA GLU A 537 -16.86 18.26 3.79
C GLU A 537 -17.80 17.76 2.69
N SER A 538 -18.00 16.44 2.61
CA SER A 538 -18.89 15.84 1.60
C SER A 538 -19.72 14.71 2.18
N TYR A 539 -20.93 14.53 1.62
CA TYR A 539 -21.84 13.44 1.92
C TYR A 539 -22.10 12.64 0.66
N ILE A 540 -21.80 11.36 0.69
CA ILE A 540 -21.92 10.42 -0.41
C ILE A 540 -22.93 9.35 0.00
N PHE A 541 -23.80 8.93 -0.91
CA PHE A 541 -24.81 7.90 -0.66
C PHE A 541 -24.74 6.83 -1.76
N SER A 542 -25.00 5.57 -1.38
CA SER A 542 -25.32 4.51 -2.33
C SER A 542 -26.59 4.82 -3.11
N ASN A 543 -26.81 4.15 -4.24
CA ASN A 543 -28.01 4.40 -5.09
C ASN A 543 -29.31 4.08 -4.34
N ASP A 544 -29.33 3.07 -3.48
CA ASP A 544 -30.45 2.72 -2.60
C ASP A 544 -30.59 3.61 -1.36
N ARG A 545 -29.62 4.51 -1.12
CA ARG A 545 -29.50 5.41 0.04
C ARG A 545 -29.38 4.71 1.40
N ASN A 546 -29.12 3.42 1.44
CA ASN A 546 -28.94 2.67 2.68
C ASN A 546 -27.49 2.73 3.20
N CYS A 547 -26.52 3.00 2.33
CA CYS A 547 -25.14 3.26 2.75
C CYS A 547 -24.76 4.71 2.51
N SER A 548 -24.00 5.29 3.44
CA SER A 548 -23.53 6.68 3.38
C SER A 548 -22.07 6.79 3.81
N MET A 549 -21.36 7.77 3.26
CA MET A 549 -20.03 8.16 3.64
C MET A 549 -19.99 9.68 3.89
N LYS A 550 -19.50 10.08 5.05
CA LYS A 550 -19.27 11.48 5.40
C LYS A 550 -17.77 11.73 5.51
N THR A 551 -17.24 12.69 4.77
CA THR A 551 -15.83 13.08 4.78
C THR A 551 -15.68 14.48 5.38
N LEU A 552 -14.52 14.75 5.97
CA LEU A 552 -14.17 16.03 6.59
C LEU A 552 -12.95 16.65 5.88
N PRO A 553 -12.70 17.96 6.04
CA PRO A 553 -11.44 18.55 5.62
C PRO A 553 -10.24 17.76 6.18
N GLY A 554 -9.28 17.42 5.32
CA GLY A 554 -8.12 16.61 5.66
C GLY A 554 -8.27 15.11 5.47
N THR A 555 -9.43 14.59 5.04
CA THR A 555 -9.64 13.18 4.72
C THR A 555 -8.82 12.72 3.52
N PHE A 556 -8.70 13.55 2.48
CA PHE A 556 -8.01 13.22 1.23
C PHE A 556 -6.72 14.00 1.05
N TYR A 557 -5.80 13.46 0.25
CA TYR A 557 -4.58 14.15 -0.16
C TYR A 557 -4.84 15.21 -1.22
N GLN A 558 -5.79 14.94 -2.15
CA GLN A 558 -6.14 15.76 -3.31
C GLN A 558 -7.62 15.63 -3.66
N GLU A 559 -8.10 16.39 -4.65
CA GLU A 559 -9.45 16.25 -5.21
C GLU A 559 -9.61 14.89 -5.87
N ASN A 560 -10.81 14.29 -5.69
CA ASN A 560 -11.17 12.99 -6.27
C ASN A 560 -12.68 12.89 -6.47
N ILE A 561 -13.10 11.87 -7.24
CA ILE A 561 -14.49 11.45 -7.35
C ILE A 561 -14.66 10.13 -6.61
N VAL A 562 -15.64 10.05 -5.72
CA VAL A 562 -15.97 8.85 -4.95
C VAL A 562 -17.43 8.48 -5.11
N TRP A 563 -17.76 7.19 -4.95
CA TRP A 563 -19.13 6.68 -4.97
C TRP A 563 -19.23 5.39 -4.15
N ILE A 564 -20.45 4.86 -3.98
CA ILE A 564 -20.71 3.64 -3.23
C ILE A 564 -21.53 2.70 -4.12
N ASN A 565 -21.00 1.50 -4.36
CA ASN A 565 -21.70 0.44 -5.10
C ASN A 565 -22.22 -0.64 -4.15
N GLU A 566 -23.45 -1.10 -4.35
CA GLU A 566 -23.88 -2.38 -3.81
C GLU A 566 -23.27 -3.51 -4.63
N VAL A 567 -22.74 -4.54 -3.95
CA VAL A 567 -22.12 -5.72 -4.56
C VAL A 567 -22.94 -6.95 -4.23
N LYS A 568 -23.45 -7.64 -5.24
CA LYS A 568 -24.31 -8.81 -5.07
C LYS A 568 -23.56 -10.03 -4.57
N GLU A 569 -22.41 -10.31 -5.16
CA GLU A 569 -21.54 -11.43 -4.80
C GLU A 569 -20.22 -10.91 -4.24
N PHE A 570 -19.90 -11.32 -3.03
CA PHE A 570 -18.67 -10.91 -2.35
C PHE A 570 -18.15 -12.05 -1.46
N ALA A 571 -16.98 -11.84 -0.84
CA ALA A 571 -16.34 -12.83 0.01
C ALA A 571 -17.27 -13.35 1.11
N PRO A 572 -17.31 -14.68 1.36
CA PRO A 572 -18.20 -15.28 2.33
C PRO A 572 -17.87 -14.85 3.76
N ILE A 573 -18.91 -14.78 4.59
CA ILE A 573 -18.77 -14.58 6.03
C ILE A 573 -18.70 -15.97 6.68
N LYS A 574 -17.56 -16.30 7.27
CA LYS A 574 -17.31 -17.65 7.85
C LYS A 574 -17.97 -17.84 9.20
N LYS A 575 -18.16 -16.77 9.97
CA LYS A 575 -18.82 -16.74 11.28
C LYS A 575 -19.69 -15.50 11.40
N GLY A 576 -20.72 -15.53 12.26
CA GLY A 576 -21.69 -14.45 12.38
C GLY A 576 -22.75 -14.46 11.28
N PHE A 577 -23.66 -13.49 11.33
CA PHE A 577 -24.81 -13.39 10.42
C PHE A 577 -24.74 -12.08 9.65
N LYS A 578 -24.67 -12.13 8.30
CA LYS A 578 -24.77 -10.96 7.43
C LYS A 578 -26.19 -10.41 7.44
N LEU A 579 -26.36 -9.16 7.80
CA LEU A 579 -27.66 -8.51 7.98
C LEU A 579 -27.88 -7.28 7.09
N SER A 580 -26.98 -7.02 6.16
CA SER A 580 -27.18 -5.98 5.14
C SER A 580 -26.55 -6.40 3.82
N PRO A 581 -26.85 -5.72 2.67
CA PRO A 581 -26.04 -5.81 1.48
C PRO A 581 -24.57 -5.50 1.76
N VAL A 582 -23.68 -5.91 0.86
CA VAL A 582 -22.27 -5.46 0.86
C VAL A 582 -22.17 -4.19 0.05
N TYR A 583 -21.58 -3.15 0.61
CA TYR A 583 -21.32 -1.88 -0.06
C TYR A 583 -19.83 -1.71 -0.27
N GLN A 584 -19.38 -1.60 -1.53
CA GLN A 584 -18.02 -1.27 -1.87
C GLN A 584 -17.86 0.23 -1.99
N LEU A 585 -17.00 0.80 -1.16
CA LEU A 585 -16.57 2.19 -1.31
C LEU A 585 -15.61 2.29 -2.49
N GLN A 586 -15.84 3.27 -3.36
CA GLN A 586 -15.07 3.41 -4.60
C GLN A 586 -14.46 4.81 -4.72
N PRO A 587 -13.27 4.93 -5.31
CA PRO A 587 -12.38 3.84 -5.76
C PRO A 587 -11.76 3.09 -4.58
N TYR A 588 -11.79 1.76 -4.62
CA TYR A 588 -11.27 0.94 -3.50
C TYR A 588 -9.75 1.06 -3.31
N ASP A 589 -9.06 1.52 -4.32
CA ASP A 589 -7.61 1.73 -4.38
C ASP A 589 -7.19 3.19 -4.16
N LEU A 590 -8.09 4.05 -3.68
CA LEU A 590 -7.80 5.43 -3.35
C LEU A 590 -7.06 5.56 -2.01
N ALA A 591 -5.93 6.27 -2.01
CA ALA A 591 -5.18 6.59 -0.81
C ALA A 591 -5.91 7.61 0.07
N ILE A 592 -6.18 7.26 1.33
CA ILE A 592 -6.84 8.12 2.34
C ILE A 592 -5.78 8.63 3.32
N LYS A 593 -5.82 9.95 3.56
CA LYS A 593 -4.91 10.66 4.48
C LYS A 593 -5.42 10.70 5.91
N GLY A 594 -6.70 10.90 6.08
CA GLY A 594 -7.38 11.02 7.36
C GLY A 594 -8.48 10.00 7.52
N LYS A 595 -9.41 10.31 8.42
CA LYS A 595 -10.56 9.46 8.73
C LYS A 595 -11.83 9.99 8.08
N PHE A 596 -12.77 9.09 7.82
CA PHE A 596 -14.13 9.43 7.39
C PHE A 596 -15.15 8.54 8.11
N GLN A 597 -16.39 8.97 8.17
CA GLN A 597 -17.48 8.21 8.78
C GLN A 597 -18.28 7.50 7.71
N VAL A 598 -18.60 6.22 7.93
CA VAL A 598 -19.59 5.48 7.14
C VAL A 598 -20.84 5.23 7.97
N GLY A 599 -21.98 5.08 7.30
CA GLY A 599 -23.24 4.73 7.94
C GLY A 599 -24.00 3.72 7.08
N ILE A 600 -24.55 2.67 7.70
CA ILE A 600 -25.42 1.70 7.04
C ILE A 600 -26.78 1.72 7.76
N ARG A 601 -27.85 1.97 7.03
CA ARG A 601 -29.23 1.86 7.51
C ARG A 601 -29.65 0.39 7.55
N TYR A 602 -30.50 0.05 8.50
CA TYR A 602 -31.05 -1.29 8.64
C TYR A 602 -32.53 -1.23 8.97
N ASP A 603 -33.25 -2.32 8.74
CA ASP A 603 -34.69 -2.41 8.95
C ASP A 603 -35.06 -2.46 10.43
N LYS A 604 -36.30 -2.02 10.75
CA LYS A 604 -36.80 -1.95 12.12
C LYS A 604 -36.73 -3.31 12.86
N GLU A 605 -36.90 -4.39 12.15
CA GLU A 605 -36.80 -5.77 12.69
C GLU A 605 -35.42 -6.03 13.29
N LEU A 606 -34.36 -5.48 12.71
CA LEU A 606 -33.00 -5.62 13.23
C LEU A 606 -32.69 -4.74 14.45
N ALA A 607 -33.57 -3.78 14.78
CA ALA A 607 -33.37 -2.91 15.93
C ALA A 607 -33.38 -3.65 17.28
N GLU A 608 -34.05 -4.81 17.35
CA GLU A 608 -34.12 -5.67 18.53
C GLU A 608 -32.89 -6.60 18.65
N HIS A 609 -32.08 -6.74 17.57
CA HIS A 609 -30.89 -7.55 17.59
C HIS A 609 -29.78 -6.88 18.42
N SER A 610 -29.10 -7.67 19.26
CA SER A 610 -27.88 -7.27 19.94
C SER A 610 -26.66 -7.49 19.06
N ASN A 611 -25.54 -6.89 19.42
CA ASN A 611 -24.22 -7.17 18.89
C ASN A 611 -24.11 -7.00 17.36
N LEU A 612 -24.72 -5.93 16.85
CA LEU A 612 -24.62 -5.50 15.46
C LEU A 612 -23.42 -4.58 15.29
N GLY A 613 -22.61 -4.85 14.27
CA GLY A 613 -21.45 -4.01 13.92
C GLY A 613 -21.25 -3.85 12.43
N ILE A 614 -20.56 -2.77 12.04
CA ILE A 614 -20.03 -2.62 10.70
C ILE A 614 -18.70 -3.36 10.63
N TYR A 615 -18.56 -4.20 9.61
CA TYR A 615 -17.33 -4.91 9.30
C TYR A 615 -16.84 -4.51 7.92
N TYR A 616 -15.53 -4.37 7.76
CA TYR A 616 -14.89 -4.15 6.48
C TYR A 616 -14.10 -5.38 6.04
N TYR A 617 -13.99 -5.58 4.73
CA TYR A 617 -13.24 -6.70 4.19
C TYR A 617 -11.78 -6.33 3.96
N ASN A 618 -10.87 -6.98 4.69
CA ASN A 618 -9.44 -6.83 4.48
C ASN A 618 -8.95 -7.85 3.45
N SER A 619 -8.61 -7.40 2.24
CA SER A 619 -8.19 -8.26 1.13
C SER A 619 -6.84 -8.95 1.39
N LYS A 620 -5.90 -8.32 2.11
CA LYS A 620 -4.60 -8.92 2.46
C LYS A 620 -4.77 -10.08 3.45
N LYS A 621 -5.75 -10.02 4.35
CA LYS A 621 -6.05 -11.05 5.35
C LYS A 621 -7.19 -11.98 4.94
N GLU A 622 -7.83 -11.70 3.82
CA GLU A 622 -9.00 -12.43 3.28
C GLU A 622 -10.11 -12.65 4.33
N LYS A 623 -10.39 -11.62 5.13
CA LYS A 623 -11.40 -11.72 6.18
C LYS A 623 -12.11 -10.41 6.47
N TRP A 624 -13.32 -10.52 7.02
CA TRP A 624 -14.08 -9.43 7.60
C TRP A 624 -13.50 -9.03 8.95
N ILE A 625 -13.31 -7.73 9.17
CA ILE A 625 -12.73 -7.14 10.39
C ILE A 625 -13.72 -6.12 10.93
N TYR A 626 -13.99 -6.20 12.22
CA TYR A 626 -14.85 -5.26 12.90
C TYR A 626 -14.29 -3.84 12.88
N SER A 627 -15.13 -2.89 12.50
CA SER A 627 -14.88 -1.46 12.66
C SER A 627 -15.74 -0.94 13.81
N ALA A 628 -15.11 -0.27 14.79
CA ALA A 628 -15.80 0.21 15.99
C ALA A 628 -17.06 1.00 15.60
N SER A 629 -18.23 0.50 15.97
CA SER A 629 -19.51 0.98 15.47
C SER A 629 -20.37 1.56 16.56
N GLU A 630 -21.08 2.65 16.25
CA GLU A 630 -22.11 3.25 17.09
C GLU A 630 -23.49 2.91 16.49
N ASN A 631 -24.38 2.39 17.32
CA ASN A 631 -25.75 2.04 16.91
C ASN A 631 -26.75 3.10 17.35
N ASN A 632 -27.25 3.88 16.40
CA ASN A 632 -28.36 4.78 16.65
C ASN A 632 -29.70 4.11 16.32
N ARG A 633 -30.25 3.38 17.30
CA ARG A 633 -31.52 2.63 17.15
C ARG A 633 -32.73 3.50 16.79
N ARG A 634 -32.74 4.79 17.19
CA ARG A 634 -33.85 5.71 16.83
C ARG A 634 -33.85 6.05 15.33
N LYS A 635 -32.66 6.17 14.73
CA LYS A 635 -32.51 6.45 13.30
C LYS A 635 -32.32 5.20 12.45
N LEU A 636 -32.28 4.02 13.07
CA LEU A 636 -32.03 2.73 12.41
C LEU A 636 -30.74 2.76 11.56
N ILE A 637 -29.65 3.26 12.13
CA ILE A 637 -28.37 3.40 11.44
C ILE A 637 -27.22 2.99 12.35
N LEU A 638 -26.33 2.15 11.82
CA LEU A 638 -24.99 1.92 12.37
C LEU A 638 -24.01 2.89 11.72
N THR A 639 -23.12 3.49 12.49
CA THR A 639 -22.04 4.35 11.98
C THR A 639 -20.69 3.85 12.48
N SER A 640 -19.66 4.02 11.67
CA SER A 640 -18.29 3.69 12.02
C SER A 640 -17.29 4.64 11.36
N VAL A 641 -16.06 4.68 11.88
CA VAL A 641 -14.96 5.50 11.36
C VAL A 641 -13.99 4.60 10.59
N MET A 642 -13.68 4.98 9.34
CA MET A 642 -12.84 4.25 8.43
C MET A 642 -11.61 5.07 8.02
N GLU A 643 -10.55 4.37 7.55
CA GLU A 643 -9.30 4.94 7.02
C GLU A 643 -8.93 4.36 5.65
N THR A 644 -9.79 3.47 5.12
CA THR A 644 -9.61 2.78 3.84
C THR A 644 -10.94 2.64 3.11
N MET A 645 -10.91 2.57 1.78
CA MET A 645 -12.08 2.44 0.90
C MET A 645 -12.49 0.98 0.70
N ASP A 646 -12.55 0.20 1.78
CA ASP A 646 -12.88 -1.22 1.71
C ASP A 646 -14.39 -1.46 1.57
N ALA A 647 -14.75 -2.69 1.19
CA ALA A 647 -16.14 -3.15 1.22
C ALA A 647 -16.63 -3.28 2.66
N ILE A 648 -17.87 -2.88 2.92
CA ILE A 648 -18.48 -2.88 4.25
C ILE A 648 -19.85 -3.54 4.26
N THR A 649 -20.20 -4.14 5.40
CA THR A 649 -21.53 -4.72 5.65
C THR A 649 -21.83 -4.75 7.13
N ILE A 650 -23.09 -5.00 7.51
CA ILE A 650 -23.50 -5.26 8.89
C ILE A 650 -23.40 -6.76 9.16
N ILE A 651 -22.67 -7.11 10.22
CA ILE A 651 -22.62 -8.49 10.74
C ILE A 651 -23.05 -8.48 12.21
N GLN A 652 -23.83 -9.47 12.61
CA GLN A 652 -24.12 -9.78 14.00
C GLN A 652 -23.11 -10.79 14.52
N ASP A 653 -22.48 -10.46 15.65
CA ASP A 653 -21.50 -11.30 16.33
C ASP A 653 -22.02 -11.72 17.70
N LEU A 654 -22.38 -13.00 17.84
CA LEU A 654 -22.89 -13.59 19.08
C LEU A 654 -21.87 -14.54 19.73
N ASP A 655 -20.71 -14.73 19.11
CA ASP A 655 -19.70 -15.65 19.62
C ASP A 655 -18.90 -14.98 20.75
N SER A 656 -18.79 -15.67 21.90
CA SER A 656 -17.95 -15.22 23.01
C SER A 656 -16.46 -15.53 22.71
N PRO A 657 -15.51 -14.74 23.25
CA PRO A 657 -14.08 -15.05 23.16
C PRO A 657 -13.73 -16.44 23.69
N ILE A 658 -12.75 -17.08 23.10
CA ILE A 658 -12.25 -18.39 23.54
C ILE A 658 -11.04 -18.20 24.44
N ILE A 659 -11.06 -18.83 25.62
CA ILE A 659 -9.93 -18.85 26.55
C ILE A 659 -9.19 -20.18 26.38
N ASN A 660 -7.89 -20.12 26.02
CA ASN A 660 -7.04 -21.27 25.78
C ASN A 660 -5.74 -21.19 26.58
N ASN A 661 -5.05 -22.32 26.73
CA ASN A 661 -3.65 -22.41 27.19
C ASN A 661 -3.33 -21.54 28.41
N ILE A 662 -3.98 -21.82 29.53
CA ILE A 662 -3.75 -21.08 30.78
C ILE A 662 -2.56 -21.69 31.53
N PHE A 663 -1.62 -20.83 31.91
CA PHE A 663 -0.53 -21.19 32.81
C PHE A 663 -0.49 -20.21 33.99
N PRO A 664 -0.43 -20.69 35.26
CA PRO A 664 -0.49 -22.08 35.70
C PRO A 664 -1.85 -22.74 35.37
N GLY A 665 -1.84 -24.04 35.07
CA GLY A 665 -3.04 -24.82 34.74
C GLY A 665 -3.86 -25.19 35.99
N ASN A 666 -5.16 -25.43 35.79
CA ASN A 666 -6.07 -25.81 36.87
C ASN A 666 -5.66 -27.15 37.51
N GLY A 667 -5.59 -27.20 38.84
CA GLY A 667 -5.12 -28.36 39.61
C GLY A 667 -3.59 -28.56 39.56
N GLY A 668 -2.85 -27.70 38.87
CA GLY A 668 -1.40 -27.82 38.74
C GLY A 668 -0.63 -27.65 40.04
N ARG A 669 0.55 -28.29 40.14
CA ARG A 669 1.48 -28.15 41.27
C ARG A 669 2.81 -27.68 40.77
N TYR A 670 3.34 -26.57 41.32
CA TYR A 670 4.53 -25.89 40.82
C TYR A 670 5.46 -25.56 41.98
N TYR A 671 6.79 -25.64 41.71
CA TYR A 671 7.74 -25.06 42.63
C TYR A 671 7.77 -23.52 42.47
N ALA A 672 7.91 -22.81 43.58
CA ALA A 672 7.85 -21.35 43.59
C ALA A 672 8.90 -20.71 42.62
N GLN A 673 10.04 -21.32 42.46
CA GLN A 673 11.12 -20.88 41.54
C GLN A 673 10.78 -21.06 40.05
N ASP A 674 9.89 -22.00 39.72
CA ASP A 674 9.52 -22.32 38.33
C ASP A 674 8.26 -21.53 37.90
N LEU A 675 7.55 -20.91 38.84
CA LEU A 675 6.36 -20.13 38.64
C LEU A 675 6.68 -18.63 38.67
N ASN A 676 7.15 -18.09 37.56
CA ASN A 676 7.56 -16.68 37.46
C ASN A 676 6.56 -15.80 36.70
N LYS A 677 5.55 -16.40 36.03
CA LYS A 677 4.54 -15.67 35.23
C LYS A 677 3.18 -16.36 35.20
N ILE A 678 2.15 -15.59 34.92
CA ILE A 678 0.82 -16.04 34.49
C ILE A 678 0.73 -15.76 33.00
N SER A 679 0.21 -16.71 32.21
CA SER A 679 0.01 -16.56 30.77
C SER A 679 -1.33 -17.15 30.35
N ILE A 680 -2.12 -16.42 29.59
CA ILE A 680 -3.45 -16.83 29.11
C ILE A 680 -3.57 -16.49 27.64
N GLN A 681 -3.85 -17.49 26.82
CA GLN A 681 -4.13 -17.29 25.42
C GLN A 681 -5.62 -17.10 25.20
N VAL A 682 -5.99 -16.05 24.48
CA VAL A 682 -7.37 -15.70 24.17
C VAL A 682 -7.55 -15.52 22.68
N ASP A 683 -8.70 -15.88 22.13
CA ASP A 683 -9.01 -15.69 20.71
C ASP A 683 -10.44 -15.21 20.53
N ASP A 684 -10.64 -14.34 19.54
CA ASP A 684 -11.93 -14.01 19.00
C ASP A 684 -11.81 -13.84 17.48
N TYR A 685 -12.77 -14.44 16.76
CA TYR A 685 -12.66 -14.52 15.29
C TYR A 685 -13.19 -13.29 14.57
N LEU A 686 -14.32 -12.73 15.04
CA LEU A 686 -15.04 -11.65 14.34
C LEU A 686 -14.69 -10.26 14.87
N SER A 687 -15.26 -9.90 16.03
CA SER A 687 -15.07 -8.53 16.56
C SER A 687 -13.69 -8.31 17.13
N GLY A 688 -13.03 -9.37 17.57
CA GLY A 688 -11.70 -9.32 18.18
C GLY A 688 -11.71 -8.72 19.59
N ILE A 689 -10.58 -8.87 20.28
CA ILE A 689 -10.36 -8.34 21.63
C ILE A 689 -9.61 -7.02 21.51
N GLU A 690 -10.14 -5.97 22.13
CA GLU A 690 -9.49 -4.67 22.15
C GLU A 690 -8.31 -4.64 23.11
N SER A 691 -7.24 -3.93 22.74
CA SER A 691 -6.02 -3.80 23.57
C SER A 691 -6.20 -2.67 24.59
N ASN A 692 -7.06 -2.90 25.58
CA ASN A 692 -7.27 -1.96 26.68
C ASN A 692 -7.72 -2.69 27.97
N GLU A 693 -7.72 -1.97 29.10
CA GLU A 693 -8.07 -2.51 30.41
C GLU A 693 -9.52 -3.01 30.51
N SER A 694 -10.45 -2.47 29.73
CA SER A 694 -11.87 -2.85 29.81
C SER A 694 -12.17 -4.20 29.18
N SER A 695 -11.25 -4.73 28.36
CA SER A 695 -11.43 -5.97 27.61
C SER A 695 -11.10 -7.22 28.44
N PHE A 696 -10.36 -7.08 29.53
CA PHE A 696 -10.05 -8.22 30.39
C PHE A 696 -9.82 -7.79 31.84
N SER A 697 -10.11 -8.72 32.74
CA SER A 697 -9.85 -8.60 34.16
C SER A 697 -9.09 -9.83 34.65
N LEU A 698 -8.03 -9.63 35.42
CA LEU A 698 -7.20 -10.70 35.96
C LEU A 698 -6.99 -10.46 37.45
N LEU A 699 -7.46 -11.40 38.29
CA LEU A 699 -7.25 -11.41 39.75
C LEU A 699 -6.37 -12.58 40.12
N LEU A 700 -5.40 -12.33 40.99
CA LEU A 700 -4.60 -13.35 41.67
C LEU A 700 -4.89 -13.25 43.17
N ASN A 701 -5.44 -14.30 43.77
CA ASN A 701 -5.85 -14.33 45.17
C ASN A 701 -6.69 -13.08 45.55
N GLU A 702 -7.71 -12.82 44.73
CA GLU A 702 -8.69 -11.72 44.89
C GLU A 702 -8.09 -10.29 44.69
N LYS A 703 -6.80 -10.17 44.34
CA LYS A 703 -6.16 -8.89 44.05
C LYS A 703 -6.10 -8.66 42.55
N ASN A 704 -6.51 -7.48 42.11
CA ASN A 704 -6.32 -7.05 40.71
C ASN A 704 -4.84 -6.97 40.37
N ILE A 705 -4.46 -7.56 39.24
CA ILE A 705 -3.16 -7.42 38.62
C ILE A 705 -3.33 -6.88 37.20
N TYR A 706 -2.34 -6.14 36.70
CA TYR A 706 -2.43 -5.43 35.43
C TYR A 706 -1.50 -6.08 34.39
N PRO A 707 -2.02 -7.11 33.66
CA PRO A 707 -1.20 -7.86 32.71
C PRO A 707 -0.91 -7.07 31.45
N SER A 708 0.16 -7.45 30.74
CA SER A 708 0.36 -7.06 29.35
C SER A 708 -0.56 -7.87 28.44
N PHE A 709 -0.96 -7.29 27.31
CA PHE A 709 -1.64 -7.99 26.22
C PHE A 709 -0.81 -7.87 24.95
N GLN A 710 -0.54 -8.99 24.30
CA GLN A 710 0.13 -9.07 23.02
C GLN A 710 -0.92 -9.42 21.95
N PRO A 711 -1.42 -8.44 21.17
CA PRO A 711 -2.60 -8.63 20.34
C PRO A 711 -2.37 -9.61 19.17
N ILE A 712 -1.13 -9.69 18.62
CA ILE A 712 -0.82 -10.58 17.51
C ILE A 712 -0.76 -12.04 17.93
N LYS A 713 -0.12 -12.33 19.07
CA LYS A 713 -0.09 -13.68 19.67
C LYS A 713 -1.35 -13.98 20.47
N LYS A 714 -2.22 -12.98 20.66
CA LYS A 714 -3.44 -13.10 21.44
C LYS A 714 -3.18 -13.63 22.84
N THR A 715 -2.12 -13.14 23.48
CA THR A 715 -1.63 -13.62 24.76
C THR A 715 -1.63 -12.51 25.81
N ILE A 716 -2.28 -12.76 26.93
CA ILE A 716 -2.26 -11.93 28.12
C ILE A 716 -1.22 -12.53 29.05
N SER A 717 -0.31 -11.72 29.60
CA SER A 717 0.76 -12.19 30.49
C SER A 717 1.06 -11.21 31.61
N TYR A 718 1.38 -11.77 32.78
CA TYR A 718 1.82 -11.03 33.96
C TYR A 718 3.02 -11.71 34.61
N ASN A 719 4.12 -11.01 34.72
CA ASN A 719 5.31 -11.46 35.42
C ASN A 719 5.13 -11.21 36.92
N LEU A 720 5.24 -12.30 37.72
CA LEU A 720 5.09 -12.22 39.17
C LEU A 720 6.17 -11.32 39.79
N ASP A 721 5.80 -10.53 40.79
CA ASP A 721 6.67 -9.58 41.48
C ASP A 721 7.69 -10.28 42.39
N SER A 722 7.26 -11.40 42.95
CA SER A 722 8.04 -12.28 43.83
C SER A 722 7.47 -13.69 43.73
N PRO A 723 8.26 -14.71 44.08
CA PRO A 723 7.74 -16.06 44.21
C PRO A 723 6.53 -16.10 45.13
N LEU A 724 5.49 -16.86 44.72
CA LEU A 724 4.31 -17.03 45.51
C LEU A 724 4.62 -17.92 46.73
N ASN A 725 3.94 -17.68 47.84
CA ASN A 725 4.04 -18.51 49.04
C ASN A 725 3.58 -19.94 48.79
N LYS A 726 4.08 -20.91 49.52
CA LYS A 726 3.55 -22.28 49.50
C LYS A 726 2.10 -22.30 49.90
N GLY A 727 1.31 -23.07 49.18
CA GLY A 727 -0.12 -23.20 49.43
C GLY A 727 -1.00 -23.12 48.17
N SER A 728 -2.29 -23.08 48.38
CA SER A 728 -3.26 -22.95 47.27
C SER A 728 -3.43 -21.50 46.82
N HIS A 729 -3.49 -21.31 45.50
CA HIS A 729 -3.68 -20.01 44.87
C HIS A 729 -4.86 -20.07 43.90
N LYS A 730 -5.49 -18.91 43.68
CA LYS A 730 -6.66 -18.75 42.80
C LYS A 730 -6.37 -17.67 41.75
N ILE A 731 -6.68 -17.96 40.48
CA ILE A 731 -6.72 -16.98 39.39
C ILE A 731 -8.18 -16.89 38.91
N GLU A 732 -8.72 -15.68 38.82
CA GLU A 732 -9.99 -15.39 38.18
C GLU A 732 -9.72 -14.52 36.95
N PHE A 733 -10.18 -14.97 35.81
CA PHE A 733 -9.96 -14.28 34.55
C PHE A 733 -11.24 -14.11 33.77
N THR A 734 -11.48 -12.90 33.26
CA THR A 734 -12.61 -12.55 32.40
C THR A 734 -12.10 -11.83 31.20
N VAL A 735 -12.62 -12.15 29.99
CA VAL A 735 -12.29 -11.47 28.73
C VAL A 735 -13.56 -11.12 27.97
N ARG A 736 -13.56 -9.95 27.32
CA ARG A 736 -14.65 -9.44 26.47
C ARG A 736 -14.12 -9.11 25.09
N ASP A 737 -14.90 -9.45 24.08
CA ASP A 737 -14.69 -8.95 22.74
C ASP A 737 -15.18 -7.50 22.58
N ARG A 738 -15.04 -6.94 21.37
CA ARG A 738 -15.49 -5.56 21.07
C ARG A 738 -17.01 -5.42 21.01
N MET A 739 -17.75 -6.55 20.83
CA MET A 739 -19.21 -6.59 20.85
C MET A 739 -19.77 -6.82 22.27
N LYS A 740 -18.90 -6.98 23.29
CA LYS A 740 -19.20 -7.24 24.71
C LYS A 740 -19.67 -8.66 25.02
N ASN A 741 -19.49 -9.61 24.09
CA ASN A 741 -19.60 -11.02 24.44
C ASN A 741 -18.48 -11.37 25.43
N GLU A 742 -18.80 -12.18 26.46
CA GLU A 742 -17.89 -12.41 27.58
C GLU A 742 -17.61 -13.90 27.78
N SER A 743 -16.37 -14.19 28.18
CA SER A 743 -15.97 -15.50 28.72
C SER A 743 -15.19 -15.31 30.01
N SER A 744 -15.44 -16.21 30.98
CA SER A 744 -14.76 -16.19 32.28
C SER A 744 -14.28 -17.57 32.67
N THR A 745 -13.21 -17.61 33.48
CA THR A 745 -12.69 -18.86 34.04
C THR A 745 -12.05 -18.63 35.39
N THR A 746 -12.10 -19.67 36.25
CA THR A 746 -11.41 -19.69 37.54
C THR A 746 -10.46 -20.88 37.58
N ILE A 747 -9.23 -20.65 38.00
CA ILE A 747 -8.15 -21.63 38.09
C ILE A 747 -7.66 -21.71 39.52
N TYR A 748 -7.52 -22.95 40.02
CA TYR A 748 -6.85 -23.24 41.28
C TYR A 748 -5.56 -24.01 41.03
N PHE A 749 -4.48 -23.65 41.70
CA PHE A 749 -3.19 -24.33 41.62
C PHE A 749 -2.47 -24.30 42.98
N THR A 750 -1.45 -25.11 43.14
CA THR A 750 -0.71 -25.23 44.40
C THR A 750 0.77 -24.92 44.18
N VAL A 751 1.35 -24.07 45.01
CA VAL A 751 2.79 -23.86 45.11
C VAL A 751 3.35 -24.75 46.21
N ILE A 752 4.39 -25.57 45.89
CA ILE A 752 4.99 -26.60 46.76
C ILE A 752 6.41 -26.25 47.15
#